data_f0627f3aa1d9bce60e15042e1cdbaaaa
#
_entry.id   f0627f3aa1d9bce60e15042e1cdbaaaa
#
_cell.length_a   1.000
_cell.length_b   1.000
_cell.length_c   1.000
_cell.angle_alpha   90.00
_cell.angle_beta   90.00
_cell.angle_gamma   90.00
#
_symmetry.space_group_name_H-M   'P 1'
#
loop_
_entity.id
_entity.type
_entity.pdbx_description
1 polymer ?
#
loop_
_entity_poly.entity_id
_entity_poly.type
_entity_poly.pdbx_seq_one_letter_code
_entity_poly.pdbx_strand_id
1 'polypeptide(L)'
;MKTTIAFALCCAALTAVGDGVFGVPRTVAGTSERIMAVCLDGERLYVGGGPNFYVFDVQKPLEPKLLGQVAGLGGVRQIAVRNGMAYVSAREAGLWIVDATDPVHPRVRSRFDCCELATGVDVAGDVVFLGQRQNGVEFIDVSDPDHPQHIAMRKTDESQSVKCKDGYLYSGDWGSGKLTVFDVRDLRDIRRVAYEDLYGYGDGVWLKGTRLYAATGHHAKNRDVSKLPAFDSDELRFRNAVKPGAGCGHGLDIFDVSDPTKPRRLGRVDYPPFYERGLDMWTARTSANSDIVFCAATHNGLFAVDCADPAQPKVVDRWLSPVAKKPEWPSCCIASVAVGDGCVYVGGMGCGLVVLPAKGAARETFAQGAPPANVSYREDYPTDEKAFWVWKPSVPGQARAVAVTGDVVYAACGDAGLHVLEIQSAGGFKKIGELAGPSRVFDVQVAGTRLYTAEGEDGYGVYELEGPTKFREIGRVPQLSSAQTVALCVWPVNANYAVFSSRNGGCRLYDISDLAHPKVVLGFGSCPGWDKYLMDAPIGNGRYIAYNNAHQNIVWLDMLASPQPRVSCTTKYNRITLSNGICRFDENRALVTSNAGYLFLSPNEGDPPDHAQWTVKRLPGPASNGIPRKDPESTRVVKTSRIYRTVALYDFADLDRPELLAHWNVSGNPDIAAFHKGKVVVPCGHQGVLLQK
;
A
#
# COMPACT_ATOMS: atom_id res chain seq x y z
N MET A 1 40.73 -3.03 -44.78
CA MET A 1 40.60 -4.36 -44.17
C MET A 1 40.21 -4.18 -42.73
N LYS A 2 38.92 -4.30 -42.41
CA LYS A 2 38.41 -4.30 -41.06
C LYS A 2 37.97 -5.72 -40.73
N THR A 3 38.70 -6.34 -39.82
CA THR A 3 38.48 -7.72 -39.40
C THR A 3 37.39 -7.69 -38.31
N THR A 4 36.21 -8.22 -38.62
CA THR A 4 35.13 -8.44 -37.68
C THR A 4 35.42 -9.73 -36.90
N ILE A 5 35.72 -9.62 -35.63
CA ILE A 5 35.86 -10.77 -34.74
C ILE A 5 34.46 -11.06 -34.19
N ALA A 6 33.86 -12.15 -34.62
CA ALA A 6 32.65 -12.70 -34.06
C ALA A 6 32.99 -13.43 -32.76
N PHE A 7 32.50 -12.93 -31.62
CA PHE A 7 32.53 -13.67 -30.35
C PHE A 7 31.35 -14.66 -30.36
N ALA A 8 31.65 -15.91 -30.65
CA ALA A 8 30.79 -17.02 -30.34
C ALA A 8 30.98 -17.36 -28.86
N LEU A 9 30.08 -16.90 -28.00
CA LEU A 9 30.01 -17.39 -26.63
C LEU A 9 29.38 -18.79 -26.65
N CYS A 10 30.21 -19.79 -26.48
CA CYS A 10 29.84 -21.15 -26.14
C CYS A 10 29.28 -21.15 -24.71
N CYS A 11 27.94 -21.07 -24.53
CA CYS A 11 27.30 -21.44 -23.27
C CYS A 11 27.24 -22.96 -23.16
N ALA A 12 28.31 -23.56 -22.72
CA ALA A 12 28.31 -24.92 -22.22
C ALA A 12 28.62 -24.91 -20.74
N ALA A 13 27.64 -24.46 -19.92
CA ALA A 13 27.58 -24.88 -18.55
C ALA A 13 26.62 -26.10 -18.50
N LEU A 14 27.17 -27.26 -18.78
CA LEU A 14 26.59 -28.52 -18.31
C LEU A 14 26.70 -28.54 -16.79
N THR A 15 25.73 -27.91 -16.12
CA THR A 15 25.44 -28.27 -14.74
C THR A 15 24.87 -29.69 -14.78
N ALA A 16 25.51 -30.58 -14.09
CA ALA A 16 25.02 -31.92 -13.82
C ALA A 16 23.52 -31.80 -13.44
N VAL A 17 22.67 -32.56 -14.12
CA VAL A 17 21.27 -32.73 -13.73
C VAL A 17 21.33 -33.55 -12.44
N GLY A 18 21.52 -32.88 -11.32
CA GLY A 18 21.39 -33.46 -10.00
C GLY A 18 19.91 -33.84 -9.76
N ASP A 19 19.67 -34.67 -8.78
CA ASP A 19 18.33 -35.11 -8.32
C ASP A 19 17.44 -33.97 -7.76
N GLY A 20 17.62 -32.72 -8.19
CA GLY A 20 16.87 -31.54 -7.79
C GLY A 20 15.38 -31.61 -8.13
N VAL A 21 14.60 -30.78 -7.45
CA VAL A 21 13.15 -30.64 -7.68
C VAL A 21 12.90 -29.91 -9.00
N PHE A 22 13.68 -28.87 -9.31
CA PHE A 22 13.46 -27.99 -10.45
C PHE A 22 14.21 -28.44 -11.71
N GLY A 23 13.49 -28.41 -12.84
CA GLY A 23 14.04 -28.67 -14.17
C GLY A 23 14.42 -27.40 -14.92
N VAL A 24 14.58 -27.49 -16.24
CA VAL A 24 14.97 -26.37 -17.10
C VAL A 24 13.81 -25.37 -17.28
N PRO A 25 14.00 -24.09 -16.93
CA PRO A 25 12.96 -23.07 -17.04
C PRO A 25 12.65 -22.72 -18.51
N ARG A 26 11.40 -22.29 -18.74
CA ARG A 26 10.94 -21.74 -20.02
C ARG A 26 10.24 -20.41 -19.78
N THR A 27 10.68 -19.34 -20.43
CA THR A 27 10.00 -18.06 -20.40
C THR A 27 8.78 -18.10 -21.33
N VAL A 28 7.64 -17.61 -20.84
CA VAL A 28 6.39 -17.51 -21.61
C VAL A 28 6.36 -16.17 -22.34
N ALA A 29 6.28 -16.23 -23.67
CA ALA A 29 6.20 -15.03 -24.51
C ALA A 29 4.83 -14.33 -24.38
N GLY A 30 4.79 -13.04 -24.73
CA GLY A 30 3.54 -12.25 -24.79
C GLY A 30 3.11 -11.63 -23.46
N THR A 31 3.93 -11.74 -22.40
CA THR A 31 3.68 -11.06 -21.13
C THR A 31 4.62 -9.89 -20.89
N SER A 32 4.24 -9.01 -19.96
CA SER A 32 5.15 -8.00 -19.40
C SER A 32 6.36 -8.65 -18.73
N GLU A 33 7.52 -8.00 -18.76
CA GLU A 33 8.69 -8.42 -17.97
C GLU A 33 8.46 -8.34 -16.46
N ARG A 34 7.40 -7.66 -16.01
CA ARG A 34 7.04 -7.49 -14.60
C ARG A 34 5.77 -8.24 -14.30
N ILE A 35 5.88 -9.47 -13.88
CA ILE A 35 4.75 -10.27 -13.38
C ILE A 35 4.82 -10.30 -11.85
N MET A 36 3.71 -9.93 -11.20
CA MET A 36 3.59 -9.85 -9.75
C MET A 36 2.59 -10.85 -9.18
N ALA A 37 1.66 -11.31 -9.98
CA ALA A 37 0.63 -12.24 -9.55
C ALA A 37 0.46 -13.38 -10.54
N VAL A 38 0.37 -14.59 -10.02
CA VAL A 38 -0.09 -15.77 -10.77
C VAL A 38 -1.12 -16.52 -9.92
N CYS A 39 -2.24 -16.90 -10.54
CA CYS A 39 -3.32 -17.64 -9.92
C CYS A 39 -3.78 -18.73 -10.87
N LEU A 40 -3.80 -19.98 -10.41
CA LEU A 40 -4.26 -21.12 -11.20
C LEU A 40 -5.65 -21.53 -10.69
N ASP A 41 -6.61 -21.63 -11.62
CA ASP A 41 -7.94 -22.17 -11.37
C ASP A 41 -8.31 -23.11 -12.51
N GLY A 42 -8.47 -24.39 -12.19
CA GLY A 42 -8.66 -25.42 -13.20
C GLY A 42 -7.56 -25.44 -14.26
N GLU A 43 -7.93 -25.35 -15.53
CA GLU A 43 -7.03 -25.31 -16.67
C GLU A 43 -6.70 -23.88 -17.14
N ARG A 44 -6.97 -22.89 -16.30
CA ARG A 44 -6.72 -21.48 -16.60
C ARG A 44 -5.69 -20.90 -15.63
N LEU A 45 -4.67 -20.27 -16.20
CA LEU A 45 -3.70 -19.51 -15.45
C LEU A 45 -3.97 -18.01 -15.66
N TYR A 46 -4.24 -17.32 -14.57
CA TYR A 46 -4.45 -15.88 -14.53
C TYR A 46 -3.17 -15.20 -14.08
N VAL A 47 -2.73 -14.19 -14.83
CA VAL A 47 -1.42 -13.58 -14.64
C VAL A 47 -1.58 -12.07 -14.59
N GLY A 48 -0.99 -11.43 -13.59
CA GLY A 48 -1.01 -9.98 -13.40
C GLY A 48 0.39 -9.39 -13.41
N GLY A 49 0.57 -8.34 -14.21
CA GLY A 49 1.87 -7.70 -14.27
C GLY A 49 1.83 -6.27 -14.83
N GLY A 50 2.37 -5.32 -14.05
CA GLY A 50 2.19 -3.92 -14.38
C GLY A 50 0.71 -3.57 -14.45
N PRO A 51 0.24 -2.90 -15.50
CA PRO A 51 -1.18 -2.57 -15.67
C PRO A 51 -2.00 -3.68 -16.35
N ASN A 52 -1.41 -4.83 -16.66
CA ASN A 52 -2.02 -5.85 -17.49
C ASN A 52 -2.46 -7.07 -16.70
N PHE A 53 -3.54 -7.67 -17.18
CA PHE A 53 -4.08 -8.95 -16.73
C PHE A 53 -4.19 -9.86 -17.95
N TYR A 54 -3.75 -11.10 -17.82
CA TYR A 54 -3.70 -12.10 -18.89
C TYR A 54 -4.38 -13.39 -18.45
N VAL A 55 -4.99 -14.09 -19.41
CA VAL A 55 -5.57 -15.42 -19.22
C VAL A 55 -4.89 -16.41 -20.16
N PHE A 56 -4.35 -17.48 -19.60
CA PHE A 56 -3.70 -18.55 -20.36
C PHE A 56 -4.46 -19.87 -20.23
N ASP A 57 -4.44 -20.65 -21.31
CA ASP A 57 -4.76 -22.07 -21.29
C ASP A 57 -3.52 -22.86 -20.84
N VAL A 58 -3.70 -23.74 -19.86
CA VAL A 58 -2.67 -24.63 -19.32
C VAL A 58 -3.08 -26.10 -19.31
N GLN A 59 -3.94 -26.52 -20.24
CA GLN A 59 -4.23 -27.94 -20.49
C GLN A 59 -2.94 -28.72 -20.78
N LYS A 60 -1.97 -28.07 -21.45
CA LYS A 60 -0.59 -28.51 -21.53
C LYS A 60 0.25 -27.69 -20.54
N PRO A 61 0.54 -28.20 -19.33
CA PRO A 61 1.13 -27.39 -18.26
C PRO A 61 2.46 -26.73 -18.61
N LEU A 62 3.27 -27.37 -19.45
CA LEU A 62 4.58 -26.84 -19.86
C LEU A 62 4.52 -25.89 -21.06
N GLU A 63 3.36 -25.72 -21.67
CA GLU A 63 3.13 -24.92 -22.89
C GLU A 63 1.93 -23.97 -22.72
N PRO A 64 1.96 -23.01 -21.77
CA PRO A 64 0.87 -22.06 -21.59
C PRO A 64 0.58 -21.29 -22.87
N LYS A 65 -0.70 -21.23 -23.25
CA LYS A 65 -1.16 -20.52 -24.43
C LYS A 65 -1.97 -19.29 -24.01
N LEU A 66 -1.54 -18.11 -24.41
CA LEU A 66 -2.30 -16.88 -24.18
C LEU A 66 -3.66 -16.95 -24.89
N LEU A 67 -4.74 -16.72 -24.17
CA LEU A 67 -6.11 -16.68 -24.67
C LEU A 67 -6.58 -15.22 -24.82
N GLY A 68 -6.47 -14.43 -23.77
CA GLY A 68 -6.96 -13.06 -23.74
C GLY A 68 -6.24 -12.18 -22.72
N GLN A 69 -6.49 -10.90 -22.78
CA GLN A 69 -5.88 -9.92 -21.87
C GLN A 69 -6.74 -8.68 -21.67
N VAL A 70 -6.54 -8.01 -20.53
CA VAL A 70 -7.07 -6.69 -20.20
C VAL A 70 -5.91 -5.79 -19.79
N ALA A 71 -5.93 -4.53 -20.21
CA ALA A 71 -4.93 -3.52 -19.84
C ALA A 71 -5.55 -2.42 -18.96
N GLY A 72 -4.71 -1.58 -18.36
CA GLY A 72 -5.14 -0.39 -17.64
C GLY A 72 -5.54 -0.63 -16.18
N LEU A 73 -5.23 -1.79 -15.59
CA LEU A 73 -5.60 -2.10 -14.20
C LEU A 73 -4.69 -1.46 -13.14
N GLY A 74 -3.66 -0.69 -13.53
CA GLY A 74 -2.70 -0.10 -12.60
C GLY A 74 -1.68 -1.12 -12.07
N GLY A 75 -1.27 -0.98 -10.82
CA GLY A 75 -0.23 -1.82 -10.22
C GLY A 75 -0.75 -3.15 -9.68
N VAL A 76 -1.08 -4.13 -10.56
CA VAL A 76 -1.58 -5.45 -10.12
C VAL A 76 -0.67 -6.07 -9.08
N ARG A 77 -1.26 -6.56 -7.97
CA ARG A 77 -0.53 -7.12 -6.82
C ARG A 77 -0.87 -8.57 -6.53
N GLN A 78 -2.14 -8.93 -6.44
CA GLN A 78 -2.63 -10.30 -6.28
C GLN A 78 -3.92 -10.53 -7.07
N ILE A 79 -4.23 -11.78 -7.33
CA ILE A 79 -5.42 -12.22 -8.06
C ILE A 79 -6.06 -13.37 -7.28
N ALA A 80 -7.37 -13.29 -7.08
CA ALA A 80 -8.22 -14.40 -6.68
C ALA A 80 -9.26 -14.63 -7.77
N VAL A 81 -9.60 -15.89 -8.02
CA VAL A 81 -10.57 -16.26 -9.07
C VAL A 81 -11.63 -17.16 -8.49
N ARG A 82 -12.87 -16.97 -8.95
CA ARG A 82 -13.99 -17.84 -8.66
C ARG A 82 -14.96 -17.84 -9.83
N ASN A 83 -15.29 -19.03 -10.34
CA ASN A 83 -16.24 -19.21 -11.46
C ASN A 83 -15.94 -18.31 -12.67
N GLY A 84 -14.67 -18.15 -13.03
CA GLY A 84 -14.23 -17.28 -14.13
C GLY A 84 -14.26 -15.77 -13.83
N MET A 85 -14.76 -15.35 -12.67
CA MET A 85 -14.62 -13.96 -12.21
C MET A 85 -13.28 -13.78 -11.49
N ALA A 86 -12.46 -12.84 -11.94
CA ALA A 86 -11.20 -12.51 -11.32
C ALA A 86 -11.31 -11.22 -10.50
N TYR A 87 -10.83 -11.28 -9.28
CA TYR A 87 -10.73 -10.18 -8.32
C TYR A 87 -9.27 -9.80 -8.21
N VAL A 88 -8.93 -8.61 -8.67
CA VAL A 88 -7.55 -8.18 -8.88
C VAL A 88 -7.25 -7.01 -7.96
N SER A 89 -6.42 -7.22 -6.95
CA SER A 89 -5.90 -6.12 -6.13
C SER A 89 -4.82 -5.37 -6.91
N ALA A 90 -4.92 -4.05 -6.98
CA ALA A 90 -4.08 -3.23 -7.85
C ALA A 90 -3.57 -1.96 -7.16
N ARG A 91 -3.06 -2.10 -5.95
CA ARG A 91 -2.44 -1.01 -5.17
C ARG A 91 -3.39 0.21 -5.07
N GLU A 92 -2.98 1.38 -5.56
CA GLU A 92 -3.73 2.63 -5.56
C GLU A 92 -4.99 2.58 -6.43
N ALA A 93 -5.00 1.71 -7.42
CA ALA A 93 -6.16 1.53 -8.29
C ALA A 93 -7.31 0.77 -7.60
N GLY A 94 -7.07 0.21 -6.42
CA GLY A 94 -8.10 -0.48 -5.64
C GLY A 94 -8.30 -1.93 -6.08
N LEU A 95 -9.54 -2.40 -6.04
CA LEU A 95 -9.93 -3.74 -6.47
C LEU A 95 -10.63 -3.65 -7.83
N TRP A 96 -10.12 -4.37 -8.82
CA TRP A 96 -10.80 -4.58 -10.10
C TRP A 96 -11.56 -5.90 -10.11
N ILE A 97 -12.74 -5.90 -10.70
CA ILE A 97 -13.54 -7.09 -10.97
C ILE A 97 -13.52 -7.31 -12.48
N VAL A 98 -12.93 -8.44 -12.89
CA VAL A 98 -12.74 -8.80 -14.29
C VAL A 98 -13.52 -10.08 -14.58
N ASP A 99 -14.44 -10.01 -15.55
CA ASP A 99 -15.14 -11.16 -16.08
C ASP A 99 -14.22 -11.85 -17.11
N ALA A 100 -13.76 -13.02 -16.77
CA ALA A 100 -12.98 -13.92 -17.62
C ALA A 100 -13.69 -15.27 -17.83
N THR A 101 -15.02 -15.29 -17.73
CA THR A 101 -15.85 -16.47 -18.07
C THR A 101 -15.67 -16.84 -19.55
N ASP A 102 -15.58 -15.84 -20.44
CA ASP A 102 -14.98 -15.98 -21.77
C ASP A 102 -13.48 -15.62 -21.67
N PRO A 103 -12.58 -16.62 -21.62
CA PRO A 103 -11.16 -16.36 -21.40
C PRO A 103 -10.46 -15.71 -22.60
N VAL A 104 -11.11 -15.68 -23.77
CA VAL A 104 -10.57 -15.05 -24.99
C VAL A 104 -10.90 -13.57 -25.02
N HIS A 105 -12.03 -13.17 -24.42
CA HIS A 105 -12.47 -11.78 -24.33
C HIS A 105 -12.73 -11.35 -22.89
N PRO A 106 -11.71 -11.38 -22.01
CA PRO A 106 -11.86 -10.91 -20.64
C PRO A 106 -12.18 -9.41 -20.62
N ARG A 107 -13.05 -8.98 -19.71
CA ARG A 107 -13.49 -7.58 -19.64
C ARG A 107 -13.62 -7.10 -18.20
N VAL A 108 -13.31 -5.83 -17.99
CA VAL A 108 -13.58 -5.17 -16.70
C VAL A 108 -15.10 -5.04 -16.52
N ARG A 109 -15.60 -5.44 -15.36
CA ARG A 109 -16.98 -5.21 -14.92
C ARG A 109 -17.06 -3.91 -14.11
N SER A 110 -16.23 -3.80 -13.10
CA SER A 110 -16.22 -2.65 -12.20
C SER A 110 -14.90 -2.49 -11.48
N ARG A 111 -14.80 -1.41 -10.72
CA ARG A 111 -13.72 -1.14 -9.78
C ARG A 111 -14.30 -0.72 -8.43
N PHE A 112 -13.70 -1.21 -7.34
CA PHE A 112 -14.00 -0.77 -5.98
C PHE A 112 -12.85 0.10 -5.46
N ASP A 113 -13.16 1.34 -5.06
CA ASP A 113 -12.18 2.29 -4.50
C ASP A 113 -11.81 1.91 -3.07
N CYS A 114 -10.52 1.97 -2.76
CA CYS A 114 -9.95 1.60 -1.47
C CYS A 114 -9.35 2.81 -0.78
N CYS A 115 -9.47 2.90 0.53
CA CYS A 115 -8.89 4.02 1.29
C CYS A 115 -7.37 3.90 1.48
N GLU A 116 -6.79 2.71 1.28
CA GLU A 116 -5.34 2.44 1.35
C GLU A 116 -4.95 1.48 0.20
N LEU A 117 -3.68 1.15 0.07
CA LEU A 117 -3.16 0.26 -0.98
C LEU A 117 -3.79 -1.12 -0.93
N ALA A 118 -4.48 -1.51 -1.99
CA ALA A 118 -4.95 -2.87 -2.16
C ALA A 118 -3.76 -3.84 -2.32
N THR A 119 -3.67 -4.83 -1.43
CA THR A 119 -2.57 -5.80 -1.35
C THR A 119 -3.05 -7.22 -1.57
N GLY A 120 -3.44 -7.91 -0.51
CA GLY A 120 -3.97 -9.26 -0.56
C GLY A 120 -5.41 -9.30 -1.02
N VAL A 121 -5.81 -10.37 -1.72
CA VAL A 121 -7.20 -10.60 -2.09
C VAL A 121 -7.55 -12.07 -2.04
N ASP A 122 -8.72 -12.38 -1.49
CA ASP A 122 -9.37 -13.69 -1.61
C ASP A 122 -10.88 -13.52 -1.74
N VAL A 123 -11.58 -14.56 -2.18
CA VAL A 123 -13.03 -14.54 -2.39
C VAL A 123 -13.69 -15.81 -1.89
N ALA A 124 -14.76 -15.68 -1.11
CA ALA A 124 -15.59 -16.80 -0.66
C ALA A 124 -17.07 -16.46 -0.80
N GLY A 125 -17.78 -17.25 -1.63
CA GLY A 125 -19.14 -16.88 -2.02
C GLY A 125 -19.13 -15.54 -2.76
N ASP A 126 -20.01 -14.67 -2.33
CA ASP A 126 -20.16 -13.33 -2.88
C ASP A 126 -19.43 -12.28 -2.04
N VAL A 127 -18.41 -12.70 -1.27
CA VAL A 127 -17.61 -11.82 -0.43
C VAL A 127 -16.16 -11.82 -0.88
N VAL A 128 -15.64 -10.65 -1.21
CA VAL A 128 -14.20 -10.42 -1.39
C VAL A 128 -13.61 -9.91 -0.08
N PHE A 129 -12.48 -10.49 0.30
CA PHE A 129 -11.64 -10.04 1.40
C PHE A 129 -10.44 -9.31 0.79
N LEU A 130 -10.29 -8.03 1.09
CA LEU A 130 -9.26 -7.20 0.51
C LEU A 130 -8.33 -6.65 1.60
N GLY A 131 -7.09 -7.08 1.58
CA GLY A 131 -6.03 -6.49 2.40
C GLY A 131 -5.72 -5.06 1.92
N GLN A 132 -5.69 -4.11 2.85
CA GLN A 132 -5.39 -2.71 2.57
C GLN A 132 -4.31 -2.19 3.51
N ARG A 133 -3.17 -2.86 3.53
CA ARG A 133 -2.02 -2.49 4.36
C ARG A 133 -2.44 -2.06 5.79
N GLN A 134 -2.05 -0.83 6.19
CA GLN A 134 -2.30 -0.29 7.54
C GLN A 134 -3.78 -0.10 7.86
N ASN A 135 -4.65 -0.10 6.87
CA ASN A 135 -6.10 -0.01 7.12
C ASN A 135 -6.71 -1.34 7.58
N GLY A 136 -6.05 -2.46 7.31
CA GLY A 136 -6.50 -3.81 7.68
C GLY A 136 -7.13 -4.56 6.53
N VAL A 137 -8.24 -5.26 6.77
CA VAL A 137 -8.97 -6.04 5.77
C VAL A 137 -10.36 -5.48 5.58
N GLU A 138 -10.72 -5.20 4.34
CA GLU A 138 -12.06 -4.79 3.93
C GLU A 138 -12.84 -5.98 3.38
N PHE A 139 -14.11 -6.07 3.76
CA PHE A 139 -15.07 -7.06 3.35
C PHE A 139 -16.00 -6.41 2.35
N ILE A 140 -16.10 -6.98 1.14
CA ILE A 140 -16.79 -6.36 0.02
C ILE A 140 -17.81 -7.33 -0.53
N ASP A 141 -19.07 -6.91 -0.63
CA ASP A 141 -20.13 -7.63 -1.30
C ASP A 141 -19.96 -7.50 -2.81
N VAL A 142 -19.86 -8.63 -3.48
CA VAL A 142 -19.72 -8.74 -4.94
C VAL A 142 -20.82 -9.60 -5.54
N SER A 143 -21.97 -9.73 -4.86
CA SER A 143 -23.17 -10.41 -5.39
C SER A 143 -23.66 -9.76 -6.68
N ASP A 144 -23.50 -8.44 -6.79
CA ASP A 144 -23.55 -7.72 -8.06
C ASP A 144 -22.14 -7.26 -8.43
N PRO A 145 -21.47 -7.91 -9.38
CA PRO A 145 -20.11 -7.59 -9.78
C PRO A 145 -19.99 -6.23 -10.50
N ASP A 146 -21.08 -5.61 -10.90
CA ASP A 146 -21.07 -4.27 -11.49
C ASP A 146 -21.15 -3.17 -10.42
N HIS A 147 -21.67 -3.50 -9.22
CA HIS A 147 -21.86 -2.57 -8.13
C HIS A 147 -21.36 -3.15 -6.78
N PRO A 148 -20.04 -3.40 -6.64
CA PRO A 148 -19.48 -3.91 -5.39
C PRO A 148 -19.73 -2.93 -4.24
N GLN A 149 -20.02 -3.45 -3.04
CA GLN A 149 -20.39 -2.64 -1.89
C GLN A 149 -19.56 -3.00 -0.65
N HIS A 150 -19.19 -1.98 0.09
CA HIS A 150 -18.57 -2.14 1.40
C HIS A 150 -19.53 -2.86 2.38
N ILE A 151 -19.03 -3.91 3.05
CA ILE A 151 -19.74 -4.60 4.14
C ILE A 151 -19.20 -4.13 5.48
N ALA A 152 -17.92 -4.31 5.71
CA ALA A 152 -17.25 -4.07 6.97
C ALA A 152 -15.73 -3.89 6.78
N MET A 153 -15.06 -3.38 7.82
CA MET A 153 -13.62 -3.27 7.88
C MET A 153 -13.10 -3.79 9.21
N ARG A 154 -12.05 -4.61 9.19
CA ARG A 154 -11.37 -5.07 10.40
C ARG A 154 -9.90 -4.69 10.40
N LYS A 155 -9.47 -4.07 11.49
CA LYS A 155 -8.07 -3.70 11.68
C LYS A 155 -7.18 -4.91 11.85
N THR A 156 -6.08 -4.89 11.09
CA THR A 156 -4.85 -5.63 11.35
C THR A 156 -3.70 -4.63 11.48
N ASP A 157 -2.48 -5.09 11.67
CA ASP A 157 -1.35 -4.16 11.77
C ASP A 157 -0.89 -3.67 10.39
N GLU A 158 -0.82 -4.54 9.40
CA GLU A 158 -0.55 -4.20 7.99
C GLU A 158 -0.81 -5.43 7.12
N SER A 159 -2.08 -5.64 6.71
CA SER A 159 -2.45 -6.80 5.91
C SER A 159 -1.79 -6.79 4.53
N GLN A 160 -1.03 -7.84 4.19
CA GLN A 160 -0.38 -7.99 2.89
C GLN A 160 -0.99 -9.11 2.05
N SER A 161 -1.49 -10.15 2.69
CA SER A 161 -2.15 -11.27 2.02
C SER A 161 -3.25 -11.82 2.91
N VAL A 162 -4.30 -12.31 2.30
CA VAL A 162 -5.45 -12.91 3.01
C VAL A 162 -5.83 -14.24 2.36
N LYS A 163 -6.35 -15.17 3.17
CA LYS A 163 -6.91 -16.44 2.70
C LYS A 163 -8.07 -16.87 3.58
N CYS A 164 -9.21 -17.12 2.96
CA CYS A 164 -10.41 -17.60 3.64
C CYS A 164 -10.54 -19.11 3.50
N LYS A 165 -10.82 -19.80 4.60
CA LYS A 165 -11.13 -21.24 4.61
C LYS A 165 -12.05 -21.57 5.77
N ASP A 166 -13.12 -22.36 5.50
CA ASP A 166 -14.08 -22.88 6.47
C ASP A 166 -14.66 -21.80 7.40
N GLY A 167 -14.92 -20.58 6.84
CA GLY A 167 -15.47 -19.44 7.57
C GLY A 167 -14.47 -18.71 8.48
N TYR A 168 -13.17 -18.95 8.30
CA TYR A 168 -12.10 -18.21 8.95
C TYR A 168 -11.21 -17.51 7.93
N LEU A 169 -10.90 -16.25 8.20
CA LEU A 169 -10.02 -15.43 7.37
C LEU A 169 -8.67 -15.28 8.05
N TYR A 170 -7.63 -15.70 7.38
CA TYR A 170 -6.23 -15.59 7.81
C TYR A 170 -5.56 -14.45 7.09
N SER A 171 -4.89 -13.55 7.83
CA SER A 171 -4.11 -12.42 7.31
C SER A 171 -2.66 -12.51 7.72
N GLY A 172 -1.75 -12.39 6.77
CA GLY A 172 -0.33 -12.19 7.01
C GLY A 172 -0.04 -10.68 7.14
N ASP A 173 0.37 -10.26 8.35
CA ASP A 173 0.55 -8.85 8.68
C ASP A 173 2.03 -8.46 8.70
N TRP A 174 2.41 -7.50 7.85
CA TRP A 174 3.81 -7.16 7.62
C TRP A 174 4.41 -6.35 8.77
N GLY A 175 3.78 -5.21 9.12
CA GLY A 175 4.37 -4.25 10.08
C GLY A 175 4.68 -4.82 11.44
N SER A 176 3.83 -5.69 11.97
CA SER A 176 3.96 -6.31 13.29
C SER A 176 4.54 -7.72 13.26
N GLY A 177 4.62 -8.36 12.08
CA GLY A 177 5.00 -9.78 11.93
C GLY A 177 4.00 -10.68 12.62
N LYS A 178 2.73 -10.57 12.26
CA LYS A 178 1.63 -11.33 12.86
C LYS A 178 0.86 -12.16 11.84
N LEU A 179 0.31 -13.26 12.33
CA LEU A 179 -0.78 -13.98 11.73
C LEU A 179 -2.06 -13.59 12.48
N THR A 180 -2.96 -12.90 11.80
CA THR A 180 -4.28 -12.54 12.36
C THR A 180 -5.33 -13.47 11.80
N VAL A 181 -6.23 -13.97 12.66
CA VAL A 181 -7.36 -14.81 12.26
C VAL A 181 -8.67 -14.17 12.69
N PHE A 182 -9.60 -14.07 11.72
CA PHE A 182 -10.97 -13.62 11.97
C PHE A 182 -11.96 -14.77 11.77
N ASP A 183 -12.95 -14.87 12.64
CA ASP A 183 -14.17 -15.61 12.40
C ASP A 183 -15.07 -14.76 11.50
N VAL A 184 -15.38 -15.28 10.29
CA VAL A 184 -16.15 -14.56 9.28
C VAL A 184 -17.37 -15.35 8.83
N ARG A 185 -17.80 -16.34 9.61
CA ARG A 185 -18.97 -17.20 9.29
C ARG A 185 -20.27 -16.41 9.23
N ASP A 186 -20.40 -15.39 10.06
CA ASP A 186 -21.51 -14.41 10.04
C ASP A 186 -20.93 -12.99 9.96
N LEU A 187 -21.20 -12.27 8.86
CA LEU A 187 -20.67 -10.93 8.64
C LEU A 187 -21.25 -9.87 9.59
N ARG A 188 -22.32 -10.19 10.33
CA ARG A 188 -22.84 -9.34 11.42
C ARG A 188 -22.00 -9.41 12.69
N ASP A 189 -21.15 -10.45 12.82
CA ASP A 189 -20.34 -10.70 14.01
C ASP A 189 -18.90 -11.12 13.65
N ILE A 190 -18.21 -10.28 12.89
CA ILE A 190 -16.83 -10.51 12.52
C ILE A 190 -15.92 -10.26 13.71
N ARG A 191 -15.24 -11.32 14.21
CA ARG A 191 -14.39 -11.26 15.40
C ARG A 191 -12.96 -11.71 15.10
N ARG A 192 -11.98 -10.99 15.62
CA ARG A 192 -10.60 -11.49 15.67
C ARG A 192 -10.53 -12.58 16.74
N VAL A 193 -10.20 -13.81 16.33
CA VAL A 193 -10.16 -14.98 17.20
C VAL A 193 -8.74 -15.45 17.53
N ALA A 194 -7.74 -15.06 16.72
CA ALA A 194 -6.34 -15.32 17.01
C ALA A 194 -5.43 -14.20 16.49
N TYR A 195 -4.24 -14.08 17.13
CA TYR A 195 -3.24 -13.05 16.82
C TYR A 195 -1.86 -13.58 17.24
N GLU A 196 -1.21 -14.31 16.33
CA GLU A 196 0.00 -15.06 16.62
C GLU A 196 1.25 -14.40 16.05
N ASP A 197 2.38 -14.58 16.71
CA ASP A 197 3.67 -14.07 16.24
C ASP A 197 4.21 -14.88 15.06
N LEU A 198 4.74 -14.18 14.05
CA LEU A 198 5.60 -14.72 13.00
C LEU A 198 7.06 -14.37 13.30
N TYR A 199 8.00 -15.15 12.80
CA TYR A 199 9.42 -14.86 13.00
C TYR A 199 9.96 -13.77 12.09
N GLY A 200 9.31 -13.53 10.95
CA GLY A 200 9.58 -12.42 10.05
C GLY A 200 8.36 -11.52 9.86
N TYR A 201 8.49 -10.53 9.03
CA TYR A 201 7.32 -9.77 8.59
C TYR A 201 6.41 -10.69 7.75
N GLY A 202 5.12 -10.77 8.10
CA GLY A 202 4.16 -11.61 7.40
C GLY A 202 3.81 -11.08 6.04
N ASP A 203 3.64 -11.98 5.08
CA ASP A 203 3.07 -11.66 3.77
C ASP A 203 2.14 -12.79 3.33
N GLY A 204 2.56 -13.67 2.43
CA GLY A 204 1.72 -14.72 1.88
C GLY A 204 1.27 -15.74 2.91
N VAL A 205 -0.02 -16.03 2.93
CA VAL A 205 -0.60 -17.13 3.69
C VAL A 205 -1.27 -18.14 2.77
N TRP A 206 -1.10 -19.42 3.06
CA TRP A 206 -1.70 -20.52 2.30
C TRP A 206 -2.10 -21.66 3.22
N LEU A 207 -3.14 -22.39 2.85
CA LEU A 207 -3.66 -23.52 3.65
C LEU A 207 -3.74 -24.80 2.83
N LYS A 208 -3.35 -25.92 3.44
CA LYS A 208 -3.60 -27.29 2.96
C LYS A 208 -4.08 -28.15 4.13
N GLY A 209 -5.30 -28.66 4.04
CA GLY A 209 -5.93 -29.36 5.16
C GLY A 209 -6.04 -28.46 6.39
N THR A 210 -5.45 -28.88 7.51
CA THR A 210 -5.36 -28.14 8.77
C THR A 210 -4.02 -27.43 8.96
N ARG A 211 -3.16 -27.41 7.95
CA ARG A 211 -1.87 -26.73 8.00
C ARG A 211 -1.95 -25.38 7.32
N LEU A 212 -1.40 -24.36 7.98
CA LEU A 212 -1.20 -23.03 7.42
C LEU A 212 0.30 -22.80 7.22
N TYR A 213 0.63 -22.26 6.05
CA TYR A 213 1.98 -21.89 5.62
C TYR A 213 2.04 -20.38 5.49
N ALA A 214 2.85 -19.73 6.34
CA ALA A 214 3.04 -18.27 6.32
C ALA A 214 4.44 -17.94 5.80
N ALA A 215 4.49 -17.37 4.59
CA ALA A 215 5.72 -16.86 4.01
C ALA A 215 6.08 -15.52 4.66
N THR A 216 7.33 -15.36 5.05
CA THR A 216 7.81 -14.18 5.79
C THR A 216 9.09 -13.62 5.21
N GLY A 217 9.35 -12.34 5.48
CA GLY A 217 10.54 -11.67 5.00
C GLY A 217 11.03 -10.50 5.85
N HIS A 218 12.02 -9.79 5.36
CA HIS A 218 12.72 -8.62 5.90
C HIS A 218 13.36 -8.82 7.27
N HIS A 219 12.62 -8.73 8.37
CA HIS A 219 13.17 -8.68 9.73
C HIS A 219 12.88 -9.96 10.49
N ALA A 220 13.86 -10.43 11.24
CA ALA A 220 13.66 -11.46 12.23
C ALA A 220 13.00 -10.83 13.47
N LYS A 221 11.69 -11.00 13.58
CA LYS A 221 10.93 -10.62 14.77
C LYS A 221 10.84 -11.76 15.76
N ASN A 222 10.75 -11.42 17.04
CA ASN A 222 10.58 -12.39 18.11
C ASN A 222 11.66 -13.48 18.16
N ARG A 223 12.88 -13.14 17.69
CA ARG A 223 14.05 -14.01 17.65
C ARG A 223 15.24 -13.35 18.32
N ASP A 224 16.11 -14.17 18.89
CA ASP A 224 17.42 -13.72 19.37
C ASP A 224 18.34 -13.46 18.16
N VAL A 225 18.48 -12.19 17.80
CA VAL A 225 19.25 -11.77 16.63
C VAL A 225 20.74 -12.07 16.76
N SER A 226 21.25 -12.28 17.98
CA SER A 226 22.66 -12.65 18.20
C SER A 226 22.99 -14.05 17.69
N LYS A 227 21.98 -14.91 17.52
CA LYS A 227 22.11 -16.29 17.02
C LYS A 227 21.85 -16.42 15.52
N LEU A 228 21.57 -15.32 14.84
CA LEU A 228 21.34 -15.35 13.41
C LEU A 228 22.67 -15.43 12.62
N PRO A 229 22.66 -16.06 11.44
CA PRO A 229 23.87 -16.16 10.62
C PRO A 229 24.38 -14.78 10.22
N ALA A 230 25.71 -14.66 10.09
CA ALA A 230 26.32 -13.45 9.54
C ALA A 230 25.95 -13.29 8.06
N PHE A 231 25.90 -12.05 7.60
CA PHE A 231 25.65 -11.73 6.20
C PHE A 231 26.94 -11.66 5.40
N ASP A 232 26.87 -12.02 4.14
CA ASP A 232 28.02 -11.99 3.24
C ASP A 232 28.23 -10.62 2.60
N SER A 233 27.22 -9.75 2.54
CA SER A 233 27.31 -8.42 1.94
C SER A 233 27.53 -7.32 2.98
N ASP A 234 28.40 -6.35 2.66
CA ASP A 234 28.65 -5.20 3.51
C ASP A 234 27.40 -4.32 3.72
N GLU A 235 26.53 -4.25 2.71
CA GLU A 235 25.27 -3.53 2.83
C GLU A 235 24.37 -4.17 3.88
N LEU A 236 24.25 -5.49 3.89
CA LEU A 236 23.46 -6.22 4.88
C LEU A 236 24.06 -6.12 6.28
N ARG A 237 25.39 -6.17 6.39
CA ARG A 237 26.12 -5.95 7.67
C ARG A 237 25.84 -4.56 8.21
N PHE A 238 25.94 -3.53 7.37
CA PHE A 238 25.67 -2.15 7.77
C PHE A 238 24.22 -1.98 8.23
N ARG A 239 23.26 -2.49 7.48
CA ARG A 239 21.83 -2.42 7.83
C ARG A 239 21.51 -3.18 9.10
N ASN A 240 22.13 -4.33 9.32
CA ASN A 240 21.95 -5.13 10.52
C ASN A 240 22.54 -4.44 11.75
N ALA A 241 23.62 -3.68 11.61
CA ALA A 241 24.19 -2.87 12.67
C ALA A 241 23.25 -1.72 13.09
N VAL A 242 22.55 -1.11 12.10
CA VAL A 242 21.60 -0.02 12.34
C VAL A 242 20.23 -0.55 12.84
N LYS A 243 19.80 -1.69 12.33
CA LYS A 243 18.53 -2.33 12.67
C LYS A 243 18.72 -3.85 12.80
N PRO A 244 19.02 -4.35 14.00
CA PRO A 244 19.29 -5.76 14.20
C PRO A 244 18.18 -6.67 13.65
N GLY A 245 18.55 -7.77 13.01
CA GLY A 245 17.64 -8.72 12.39
C GLY A 245 17.15 -8.33 10.99
N ALA A 246 17.60 -7.20 10.44
CA ALA A 246 17.27 -6.83 9.06
C ALA A 246 17.79 -7.89 8.05
N GLY A 247 16.94 -8.33 7.13
CA GLY A 247 17.24 -9.36 6.15
C GLY A 247 17.22 -10.80 6.66
N CYS A 248 16.92 -11.03 7.94
CA CYS A 248 16.92 -12.37 8.56
C CYS A 248 15.51 -12.95 8.75
N GLY A 249 14.47 -12.27 8.33
CA GLY A 249 13.09 -12.75 8.48
C GLY A 249 12.60 -13.68 7.38
N HIS A 250 13.43 -13.91 6.35
CA HIS A 250 13.02 -14.74 5.20
C HIS A 250 12.86 -16.21 5.61
N GLY A 251 11.72 -16.78 5.31
CA GLY A 251 11.43 -18.16 5.61
C GLY A 251 9.96 -18.52 5.51
N LEU A 252 9.64 -19.71 6.00
CA LEU A 252 8.31 -20.26 6.02
C LEU A 252 7.98 -20.74 7.44
N ASP A 253 6.98 -20.11 8.07
CA ASP A 253 6.37 -20.57 9.31
C ASP A 253 5.23 -21.55 9.02
N ILE A 254 5.14 -22.64 9.78
CA ILE A 254 4.11 -23.66 9.62
C ILE A 254 3.29 -23.75 10.90
N PHE A 255 1.96 -23.66 10.76
CA PHE A 255 1.02 -23.76 11.87
C PHE A 255 0.03 -24.89 11.68
N ASP A 256 -0.38 -25.51 12.77
CA ASP A 256 -1.60 -26.28 12.89
C ASP A 256 -2.76 -25.31 13.17
N VAL A 257 -3.76 -25.31 12.32
CA VAL A 257 -4.97 -24.50 12.41
C VAL A 257 -6.23 -25.38 12.45
N SER A 258 -6.09 -26.61 12.96
CA SER A 258 -7.25 -27.49 13.23
C SER A 258 -8.26 -26.84 14.19
N ASP A 259 -7.78 -26.02 15.12
CA ASP A 259 -8.56 -25.03 15.87
C ASP A 259 -8.11 -23.62 15.41
N PRO A 260 -8.87 -22.95 14.54
CA PRO A 260 -8.51 -21.63 14.06
C PRO A 260 -8.41 -20.54 15.14
N THR A 261 -9.00 -20.78 16.31
CA THR A 261 -8.95 -19.85 17.44
C THR A 261 -7.66 -19.98 18.27
N LYS A 262 -6.90 -21.06 18.03
CA LYS A 262 -5.65 -21.39 18.72
C LYS A 262 -4.59 -21.93 17.77
N PRO A 263 -4.16 -21.16 16.77
CA PRO A 263 -3.11 -21.60 15.85
C PRO A 263 -1.86 -22.02 16.64
N ARG A 264 -1.34 -23.21 16.35
CA ARG A 264 -0.17 -23.74 17.03
C ARG A 264 0.98 -23.88 16.05
N ARG A 265 2.07 -23.17 16.28
CA ARG A 265 3.28 -23.30 15.46
C ARG A 265 3.80 -24.73 15.52
N LEU A 266 4.02 -25.34 14.36
CA LEU A 266 4.61 -26.65 14.21
C LEU A 266 6.12 -26.56 14.00
N GLY A 267 6.56 -25.69 13.10
CA GLY A 267 7.96 -25.51 12.78
C GLY A 267 8.20 -24.32 11.88
N ARG A 268 9.45 -24.16 11.48
CA ARG A 268 9.93 -23.12 10.58
C ARG A 268 11.16 -23.58 9.80
N VAL A 269 11.29 -23.14 8.55
CA VAL A 269 12.54 -23.15 7.80
C VAL A 269 12.95 -21.71 7.48
N ASP A 270 14.22 -21.39 7.71
CA ASP A 270 14.81 -20.10 7.37
C ASP A 270 15.46 -20.18 5.97
N TYR A 271 15.30 -19.11 5.20
CA TYR A 271 16.01 -18.90 3.96
C TYR A 271 17.29 -18.09 4.20
N PRO A 272 18.26 -18.10 3.26
CA PRO A 272 19.43 -17.25 3.38
C PRO A 272 19.05 -15.80 3.62
N PRO A 273 19.77 -15.09 4.48
CA PRO A 273 19.51 -13.68 4.75
C PRO A 273 19.63 -12.86 3.46
N PHE A 274 18.66 -11.99 3.24
CA PHE A 274 18.67 -11.06 2.12
C PHE A 274 17.87 -9.82 2.50
N TYR A 275 18.34 -8.64 2.11
CA TYR A 275 17.62 -7.40 2.32
C TYR A 275 17.31 -6.72 1.00
N GLU A 276 16.04 -6.57 0.71
CA GLU A 276 15.53 -5.75 -0.37
C GLU A 276 14.55 -4.73 0.20
N ARG A 277 14.74 -3.48 -0.16
CA ARG A 277 13.88 -2.41 0.32
C ARG A 277 12.65 -2.24 -0.57
N GLY A 278 11.47 -2.29 0.03
CA GLY A 278 10.22 -1.93 -0.62
C GLY A 278 9.57 -3.02 -1.48
N LEU A 279 9.99 -4.28 -1.34
CA LEU A 279 9.33 -5.42 -1.96
C LEU A 279 8.73 -6.33 -0.88
N ASP A 280 7.40 -6.26 -0.75
CA ASP A 280 6.62 -7.04 0.21
C ASP A 280 5.91 -8.16 -0.57
N MET A 281 6.67 -9.16 -1.04
CA MET A 281 6.15 -10.21 -1.91
C MET A 281 6.82 -11.54 -1.59
N TRP A 282 6.23 -12.23 -0.62
CA TRP A 282 6.59 -13.60 -0.29
C TRP A 282 5.33 -14.44 -0.38
N THR A 283 5.34 -15.46 -1.19
CA THR A 283 4.17 -16.35 -1.38
C THR A 283 4.58 -17.79 -1.22
N ALA A 284 3.67 -18.62 -0.74
CA ALA A 284 3.81 -20.05 -0.62
C ALA A 284 2.64 -20.74 -1.29
N ARG A 285 2.88 -21.89 -1.96
CA ARG A 285 1.85 -22.73 -2.55
C ARG A 285 2.20 -24.21 -2.33
N THR A 286 1.21 -24.97 -1.96
CA THR A 286 1.32 -26.42 -1.74
C THR A 286 1.08 -27.21 -3.02
N SER A 287 1.49 -28.46 -3.03
CA SER A 287 1.20 -29.43 -4.08
C SER A 287 0.15 -30.43 -3.60
N ALA A 288 -0.75 -30.87 -4.47
CA ALA A 288 -1.76 -31.86 -4.11
C ALA A 288 -1.15 -33.21 -3.70
N ASN A 289 -0.14 -33.69 -4.45
CA ASN A 289 0.37 -35.04 -4.38
C ASN A 289 1.70 -35.19 -3.61
N SER A 290 2.18 -34.11 -2.98
CA SER A 290 3.41 -34.16 -2.19
C SER A 290 3.33 -33.18 -1.02
N ASP A 291 4.25 -33.32 -0.08
CA ASP A 291 4.45 -32.35 1.02
C ASP A 291 5.44 -31.24 0.65
N ILE A 292 5.74 -31.09 -0.64
CA ILE A 292 6.58 -29.97 -1.12
C ILE A 292 5.75 -28.69 -1.16
N VAL A 293 6.31 -27.63 -0.57
CA VAL A 293 5.78 -26.27 -0.61
C VAL A 293 6.72 -25.42 -1.46
N PHE A 294 6.17 -24.74 -2.47
CA PHE A 294 6.91 -23.85 -3.34
C PHE A 294 6.79 -22.40 -2.86
N CYS A 295 7.91 -21.75 -2.59
CA CYS A 295 7.94 -20.45 -1.95
C CYS A 295 8.69 -19.43 -2.80
N ALA A 296 7.99 -18.39 -3.25
CA ALA A 296 8.60 -17.21 -3.86
C ALA A 296 9.15 -16.30 -2.76
N ALA A 297 10.41 -15.95 -2.84
CA ALA A 297 11.14 -15.21 -1.79
C ALA A 297 11.93 -14.03 -2.37
N THR A 298 11.27 -13.22 -3.20
CA THR A 298 11.82 -12.02 -3.82
C THR A 298 13.16 -12.28 -4.54
N HIS A 299 14.21 -11.51 -4.26
CA HIS A 299 15.55 -11.71 -4.84
C HIS A 299 16.29 -12.94 -4.29
N ASN A 300 15.74 -13.61 -3.27
CA ASN A 300 16.24 -14.91 -2.85
C ASN A 300 15.89 -16.05 -3.82
N GLY A 301 14.99 -15.82 -4.77
CA GLY A 301 14.55 -16.80 -5.75
C GLY A 301 13.33 -17.61 -5.33
N LEU A 302 13.19 -18.80 -5.90
CA LEU A 302 12.13 -19.75 -5.61
C LEU A 302 12.69 -20.93 -4.83
N PHE A 303 12.07 -21.29 -3.72
CA PHE A 303 12.45 -22.45 -2.90
C PHE A 303 11.43 -23.58 -3.04
N ALA A 304 11.92 -24.82 -3.04
CA ALA A 304 11.14 -26.01 -2.78
C ALA A 304 11.46 -26.49 -1.35
N VAL A 305 10.43 -26.57 -0.51
CA VAL A 305 10.54 -26.95 0.90
C VAL A 305 9.78 -28.23 1.14
N ASP A 306 10.48 -29.26 1.62
CA ASP A 306 9.86 -30.49 2.10
C ASP A 306 9.29 -30.25 3.52
N CYS A 307 7.99 -30.40 3.65
CA CYS A 307 7.20 -30.22 4.86
C CYS A 307 6.52 -31.54 5.32
N ALA A 308 7.03 -32.71 4.92
CA ALA A 308 6.53 -34.01 5.36
C ALA A 308 6.56 -34.10 6.88
N ASP A 309 7.68 -33.71 7.50
CA ASP A 309 7.73 -33.40 8.93
C ASP A 309 7.63 -31.86 9.13
N PRO A 310 6.44 -31.35 9.51
CA PRO A 310 6.25 -29.92 9.68
C PRO A 310 7.02 -29.34 10.87
N ALA A 311 7.55 -30.15 11.78
CA ALA A 311 8.41 -29.71 12.87
C ALA A 311 9.86 -29.50 12.40
N GLN A 312 10.27 -30.12 11.32
CA GLN A 312 11.62 -30.04 10.75
C GLN A 312 11.58 -29.84 9.22
N PRO A 313 10.93 -28.76 8.74
CA PRO A 313 10.85 -28.52 7.30
C PRO A 313 12.26 -28.26 6.74
N LYS A 314 12.51 -28.67 5.49
CA LYS A 314 13.83 -28.59 4.85
C LYS A 314 13.76 -27.98 3.46
N VAL A 315 14.64 -27.05 3.14
CA VAL A 315 14.85 -26.63 1.76
C VAL A 315 15.50 -27.81 1.01
N VAL A 316 14.81 -28.30 0.00
CA VAL A 316 15.29 -29.43 -0.84
C VAL A 316 15.80 -28.99 -2.20
N ASP A 317 15.40 -27.79 -2.66
CA ASP A 317 15.93 -27.20 -3.88
C ASP A 317 15.69 -25.66 -3.89
N ARG A 318 16.46 -24.95 -4.73
CA ARG A 318 16.35 -23.51 -4.94
C ARG A 318 16.62 -23.15 -6.39
N TRP A 319 15.69 -22.46 -7.02
CA TRP A 319 15.88 -21.90 -8.34
C TRP A 319 16.16 -20.40 -8.27
N LEU A 320 17.19 -19.96 -9.00
CA LEU A 320 17.56 -18.56 -9.18
C LEU A 320 17.34 -18.18 -10.64
N SER A 321 16.61 -17.10 -10.88
CA SER A 321 16.49 -16.57 -12.24
C SER A 321 17.85 -16.03 -12.70
N PRO A 322 18.30 -16.37 -13.90
CA PRO A 322 19.57 -15.86 -14.44
C PRO A 322 19.56 -14.36 -14.74
N VAL A 323 18.36 -13.73 -14.72
CA VAL A 323 18.19 -12.31 -15.00
C VAL A 323 18.20 -11.52 -13.69
N ALA A 324 19.39 -11.24 -13.15
CA ALA A 324 19.54 -10.31 -12.03
C ALA A 324 19.82 -8.89 -12.55
N LYS A 325 19.13 -7.89 -11.98
CA LYS A 325 19.35 -6.47 -12.38
C LYS A 325 20.57 -5.83 -11.74
N LYS A 326 21.07 -6.40 -10.65
CA LYS A 326 22.25 -5.94 -9.93
C LYS A 326 23.13 -7.13 -9.58
N PRO A 327 24.46 -6.97 -9.61
CA PRO A 327 25.40 -8.05 -9.30
C PRO A 327 25.20 -8.65 -7.89
N GLU A 328 24.81 -7.82 -6.94
CA GLU A 328 24.59 -8.21 -5.55
C GLU A 328 23.29 -9.00 -5.31
N TRP A 329 22.41 -9.08 -6.29
CA TRP A 329 21.14 -9.81 -6.18
C TRP A 329 21.28 -11.22 -6.74
N PRO A 330 21.00 -12.26 -5.95
CA PRO A 330 21.14 -13.64 -6.43
C PRO A 330 20.16 -14.00 -7.54
N SER A 331 18.98 -13.32 -7.61
CA SER A 331 17.94 -13.56 -8.60
C SER A 331 17.24 -12.27 -9.00
N CYS A 332 16.49 -12.27 -10.10
CA CYS A 332 15.43 -11.27 -10.25
C CYS A 332 14.39 -11.44 -9.12
N CYS A 333 13.56 -10.43 -8.88
CA CYS A 333 12.54 -10.53 -7.83
C CYS A 333 11.46 -11.54 -8.23
N ILE A 334 11.42 -12.69 -7.59
CA ILE A 334 10.38 -13.69 -7.73
C ILE A 334 9.22 -13.30 -6.81
N ALA A 335 8.09 -12.90 -7.41
CA ALA A 335 6.99 -12.28 -6.71
C ALA A 335 5.85 -13.25 -6.36
N SER A 336 5.62 -14.25 -7.20
CA SER A 336 4.46 -15.14 -7.05
C SER A 336 4.74 -16.50 -7.67
N VAL A 337 4.03 -17.52 -7.18
CA VAL A 337 4.10 -18.89 -7.68
C VAL A 337 2.71 -19.51 -7.69
N ALA A 338 2.40 -20.34 -8.71
CA ALA A 338 1.25 -21.22 -8.74
C ALA A 338 1.72 -22.64 -9.13
N VAL A 339 1.08 -23.66 -8.58
CA VAL A 339 1.48 -25.06 -8.78
C VAL A 339 0.57 -25.73 -9.81
N GLY A 340 1.15 -26.15 -10.93
CA GLY A 340 0.53 -26.93 -11.96
C GLY A 340 0.93 -28.40 -11.88
N ASP A 341 0.48 -29.21 -12.86
CA ASP A 341 0.82 -30.62 -12.93
C ASP A 341 2.22 -30.80 -13.53
N GLY A 342 3.16 -31.29 -12.73
CA GLY A 342 4.57 -31.47 -13.11
C GLY A 342 5.37 -30.16 -13.29
N CYS A 343 4.81 -29.00 -12.91
CA CYS A 343 5.50 -27.71 -13.03
C CYS A 343 4.99 -26.70 -12.03
N VAL A 344 5.71 -25.59 -11.93
CA VAL A 344 5.25 -24.36 -11.27
C VAL A 344 5.30 -23.19 -12.24
N TYR A 345 4.32 -22.29 -12.15
CA TYR A 345 4.26 -21.03 -12.87
C TYR A 345 4.79 -19.95 -11.95
N VAL A 346 5.79 -19.23 -12.40
CA VAL A 346 6.54 -18.26 -11.60
C VAL A 346 6.40 -16.88 -12.20
N GLY A 347 5.89 -15.96 -11.41
CA GLY A 347 5.85 -14.55 -11.75
C GLY A 347 7.07 -13.82 -11.18
N GLY A 348 7.79 -13.08 -12.02
CA GLY A 348 8.94 -12.32 -11.57
C GLY A 348 9.06 -10.92 -12.19
N MET A 349 9.66 -10.01 -11.42
CA MET A 349 9.92 -8.65 -11.88
C MET A 349 11.31 -8.59 -12.55
N GLY A 350 11.30 -8.71 -13.88
CA GLY A 350 12.48 -8.73 -14.74
C GLY A 350 12.65 -10.03 -15.52
N CYS A 351 12.00 -11.13 -15.13
CA CYS A 351 11.99 -12.38 -15.90
C CYS A 351 10.60 -12.72 -16.49
N GLY A 352 9.58 -11.91 -16.19
CA GLY A 352 8.23 -12.14 -16.70
C GLY A 352 7.56 -13.38 -16.11
N LEU A 353 6.76 -14.08 -16.93
CA LEU A 353 6.16 -15.37 -16.59
C LEU A 353 7.13 -16.49 -17.01
N VAL A 354 7.45 -17.37 -16.07
CA VAL A 354 8.33 -18.53 -16.29
C VAL A 354 7.56 -19.80 -15.93
N VAL A 355 7.64 -20.83 -16.77
CA VAL A 355 7.24 -22.19 -16.45
C VAL A 355 8.48 -22.96 -16.06
N LEU A 356 8.45 -23.54 -14.87
CA LEU A 356 9.55 -24.30 -14.32
C LEU A 356 9.08 -25.74 -14.04
N PRO A 357 9.53 -26.76 -14.80
CA PRO A 357 9.22 -28.16 -14.47
C PRO A 357 9.63 -28.44 -13.03
N ALA A 358 8.79 -29.13 -12.27
CA ALA A 358 9.04 -29.38 -10.86
C ALA A 358 8.56 -30.77 -10.45
N LYS A 359 9.48 -31.59 -9.93
CA LYS A 359 9.14 -32.93 -9.39
C LYS A 359 8.23 -32.77 -8.16
N GLY A 360 7.19 -33.58 -8.07
CA GLY A 360 6.23 -33.54 -6.97
C GLY A 360 5.22 -32.39 -7.04
N ALA A 361 5.28 -31.54 -8.08
CA ALA A 361 4.27 -30.53 -8.31
C ALA A 361 3.01 -31.17 -8.89
N ALA A 362 1.87 -30.92 -8.26
CA ALA A 362 0.55 -31.32 -8.74
C ALA A 362 -0.47 -30.26 -8.35
N ARG A 363 -1.35 -29.94 -9.27
CA ARG A 363 -2.40 -28.96 -9.10
C ARG A 363 -3.28 -29.31 -7.90
N GLU A 364 -3.52 -28.33 -7.05
CA GLU A 364 -4.41 -28.48 -5.90
C GLU A 364 -5.72 -27.73 -6.15
N THR A 365 -6.84 -28.40 -5.88
CA THR A 365 -8.14 -27.75 -5.81
C THR A 365 -8.33 -27.27 -4.37
N PHE A 366 -8.33 -25.97 -4.18
CA PHE A 366 -8.51 -25.38 -2.86
C PHE A 366 -9.97 -25.50 -2.40
N ALA A 367 -10.21 -26.33 -1.39
CA ALA A 367 -11.52 -26.47 -0.75
C ALA A 367 -11.73 -25.32 0.25
N GLN A 368 -12.53 -24.35 -0.14
CA GLN A 368 -12.73 -23.10 0.64
C GLN A 368 -13.72 -23.27 1.80
N GLY A 369 -14.60 -24.25 1.73
CA GLY A 369 -15.70 -24.45 2.69
C GLY A 369 -16.92 -23.57 2.40
N ALA A 370 -17.81 -23.46 3.40
CA ALA A 370 -19.03 -22.66 3.26
C ALA A 370 -18.71 -21.16 3.19
N PRO A 371 -19.40 -20.40 2.32
CA PRO A 371 -19.25 -18.95 2.27
C PRO A 371 -19.81 -18.27 3.53
N PRO A 372 -19.37 -17.03 3.82
CA PRO A 372 -19.96 -16.24 4.90
C PRO A 372 -21.46 -16.01 4.71
N ALA A 373 -22.19 -15.97 5.83
CA ALA A 373 -23.61 -15.61 5.85
C ALA A 373 -23.80 -14.10 5.97
N ASN A 374 -25.03 -13.61 5.64
CA ASN A 374 -25.46 -12.23 5.81
C ASN A 374 -24.65 -11.22 4.96
N VAL A 375 -24.39 -11.55 3.70
CA VAL A 375 -23.63 -10.71 2.75
C VAL A 375 -24.26 -9.33 2.57
N SER A 376 -25.57 -9.22 2.65
CA SER A 376 -26.28 -7.93 2.56
C SER A 376 -26.16 -7.04 3.81
N TYR A 377 -25.56 -7.54 4.89
CA TYR A 377 -25.28 -6.72 6.07
C TYR A 377 -24.33 -5.58 5.72
N ARG A 378 -24.59 -4.42 6.27
CA ARG A 378 -23.69 -3.25 6.20
C ARG A 378 -23.40 -2.82 7.62
N GLU A 379 -22.13 -2.83 7.96
CA GLU A 379 -21.70 -2.44 9.29
C GLU A 379 -22.01 -0.97 9.54
N ASP A 380 -22.84 -0.74 10.54
CA ASP A 380 -23.02 0.58 11.10
C ASP A 380 -21.99 0.75 12.22
N TYR A 381 -20.94 1.45 11.93
CA TYR A 381 -19.87 1.66 12.89
C TYR A 381 -20.36 2.61 13.98
N PRO A 382 -20.24 2.24 15.25
CA PRO A 382 -20.47 3.16 16.36
C PRO A 382 -19.35 4.21 16.29
N THR A 383 -19.60 5.26 15.57
CA THR A 383 -18.81 6.48 15.64
C THR A 383 -19.23 7.24 16.87
N ASP A 384 -18.37 8.15 17.33
CA ASP A 384 -18.84 9.28 18.14
C ASP A 384 -19.75 10.18 17.30
N GLU A 385 -20.76 9.59 16.67
CA GLU A 385 -21.72 10.25 15.74
C GLU A 385 -22.40 11.42 16.39
N LYS A 386 -22.53 11.40 17.72
CA LYS A 386 -23.01 12.54 18.50
C LYS A 386 -22.07 13.74 18.41
N ALA A 387 -20.79 13.53 18.11
CA ALA A 387 -19.79 14.59 18.03
C ALA A 387 -19.67 15.21 16.63
N PHE A 388 -20.17 14.52 15.58
CA PHE A 388 -20.00 14.95 14.20
C PHE A 388 -21.33 14.98 13.43
N TRP A 389 -21.43 15.94 12.51
CA TRP A 389 -22.28 15.87 11.35
C TRP A 389 -21.55 15.07 10.27
N VAL A 390 -22.26 14.19 9.54
CA VAL A 390 -21.66 13.31 8.52
C VAL A 390 -22.30 13.59 7.17
N TRP A 391 -21.49 13.72 6.13
CA TRP A 391 -21.93 13.73 4.75
C TRP A 391 -21.20 12.63 3.98
N LYS A 392 -21.92 11.89 3.13
CA LYS A 392 -21.38 10.85 2.26
C LYS A 392 -21.76 11.15 0.81
N PRO A 393 -20.88 10.83 -0.18
CA PRO A 393 -21.30 10.86 -1.57
C PRO A 393 -22.39 9.82 -1.83
N SER A 394 -23.26 10.10 -2.81
CA SER A 394 -24.34 9.19 -3.20
C SER A 394 -23.88 7.97 -3.98
N VAL A 395 -22.66 8.01 -4.52
CA VAL A 395 -22.00 6.90 -5.20
C VAL A 395 -20.82 6.41 -4.36
N PRO A 396 -20.40 5.14 -4.47
CA PRO A 396 -19.26 4.62 -3.73
C PRO A 396 -18.00 5.44 -4.00
N GLY A 397 -17.28 5.78 -2.93
CA GLY A 397 -16.02 6.52 -3.00
C GLY A 397 -15.48 6.78 -1.59
N GLN A 398 -14.22 7.19 -1.53
CA GLN A 398 -13.48 7.39 -0.29
C GLN A 398 -13.18 8.88 -0.09
N ALA A 399 -13.75 9.52 0.92
CA ALA A 399 -13.36 10.90 1.28
C ALA A 399 -11.89 10.92 1.73
N ARG A 400 -11.02 11.55 0.92
CA ARG A 400 -9.56 11.50 1.07
C ARG A 400 -8.93 12.83 1.43
N ALA A 401 -9.54 13.91 0.99
CA ALA A 401 -9.05 15.26 1.28
C ALA A 401 -10.19 16.26 1.33
N VAL A 402 -9.99 17.32 2.10
CA VAL A 402 -10.88 18.47 2.13
C VAL A 402 -10.09 19.77 2.09
N ALA A 403 -10.61 20.75 1.34
CA ALA A 403 -10.18 22.13 1.39
C ALA A 403 -11.38 22.98 1.83
N VAL A 404 -11.18 23.84 2.82
CA VAL A 404 -12.24 24.70 3.40
C VAL A 404 -11.96 26.15 3.07
N THR A 405 -12.96 26.84 2.50
CA THR A 405 -12.89 28.26 2.18
C THR A 405 -14.20 28.94 2.58
N GLY A 406 -14.19 29.74 3.64
CA GLY A 406 -15.42 30.26 4.25
C GLY A 406 -16.32 29.11 4.70
N ASP A 407 -17.57 29.12 4.24
CA ASP A 407 -18.54 28.07 4.54
C ASP A 407 -18.56 26.95 3.47
N VAL A 408 -17.63 26.95 2.51
CA VAL A 408 -17.56 25.97 1.43
C VAL A 408 -16.45 24.95 1.71
N VAL A 409 -16.78 23.66 1.51
CA VAL A 409 -15.86 22.52 1.58
C VAL A 409 -15.78 21.86 0.21
N TYR A 410 -14.58 21.79 -0.33
CA TYR A 410 -14.26 20.97 -1.49
C TYR A 410 -13.78 19.62 -0.97
N ALA A 411 -14.48 18.55 -1.33
CA ALA A 411 -14.22 17.20 -0.83
C ALA A 411 -13.80 16.27 -1.95
N ALA A 412 -12.54 15.85 -1.95
CA ALA A 412 -12.01 14.83 -2.86
C ALA A 412 -12.42 13.44 -2.35
N CYS A 413 -13.21 12.73 -3.15
CA CYS A 413 -13.87 11.48 -2.74
C CYS A 413 -13.47 10.25 -3.57
N GLY A 414 -12.20 10.19 -4.04
CA GLY A 414 -11.71 9.07 -4.85
C GLY A 414 -12.55 8.88 -6.10
N ASP A 415 -13.08 7.68 -6.31
CA ASP A 415 -13.91 7.32 -7.47
C ASP A 415 -15.25 8.08 -7.53
N ALA A 416 -15.68 8.69 -6.43
CA ALA A 416 -16.84 9.57 -6.43
C ALA A 416 -16.52 11.02 -6.92
N GLY A 417 -15.27 11.32 -7.27
CA GLY A 417 -14.86 12.62 -7.80
C GLY A 417 -14.72 13.72 -6.73
N LEU A 418 -14.88 14.98 -7.12
CA LEU A 418 -14.83 16.14 -6.25
C LEU A 418 -16.21 16.72 -6.04
N HIS A 419 -16.65 16.79 -4.79
CA HIS A 419 -17.91 17.40 -4.38
C HIS A 419 -17.70 18.75 -3.70
N VAL A 420 -18.65 19.65 -3.90
CA VAL A 420 -18.70 20.94 -3.25
C VAL A 420 -19.85 20.95 -2.23
N LEU A 421 -19.50 21.18 -0.98
CA LEU A 421 -20.43 21.18 0.14
C LEU A 421 -20.49 22.57 0.76
N GLU A 422 -21.66 22.96 1.21
CA GLU A 422 -21.86 24.15 2.01
C GLU A 422 -22.15 23.74 3.47
N ILE A 423 -21.40 24.29 4.41
CA ILE A 423 -21.65 24.11 5.83
C ILE A 423 -22.85 24.98 6.21
N GLN A 424 -23.89 24.37 6.75
CA GLN A 424 -25.13 25.04 7.09
C GLN A 424 -25.03 25.74 8.46
N SER A 425 -25.71 26.87 8.62
CA SER A 425 -25.76 27.61 9.90
C SER A 425 -26.34 26.80 11.05
N ALA A 426 -27.25 25.89 10.74
CA ALA A 426 -27.82 24.95 11.69
C ALA A 426 -26.91 23.73 11.98
N GLY A 427 -25.79 23.65 11.31
CA GLY A 427 -24.87 22.51 11.31
C GLY A 427 -25.14 21.52 10.19
N GLY A 428 -24.12 20.68 9.90
CA GLY A 428 -24.15 19.72 8.81
C GLY A 428 -23.78 20.31 7.46
N PHE A 429 -23.98 19.51 6.41
CA PHE A 429 -23.57 19.83 5.04
C PHE A 429 -24.74 19.79 4.07
N LYS A 430 -24.69 20.66 3.08
CA LYS A 430 -25.52 20.61 1.88
C LYS A 430 -24.63 20.51 0.66
N LYS A 431 -24.78 19.47 -0.19
CA LYS A 431 -24.10 19.43 -1.48
C LYS A 431 -24.65 20.55 -2.37
N ILE A 432 -23.76 21.39 -2.90
CA ILE A 432 -24.11 22.53 -3.77
C ILE A 432 -23.54 22.37 -5.19
N GLY A 433 -22.59 21.45 -5.39
CA GLY A 433 -22.00 21.22 -6.71
C GLY A 433 -21.01 20.05 -6.73
N GLU A 434 -20.41 19.87 -7.88
CA GLU A 434 -19.33 18.92 -8.13
C GLU A 434 -18.46 19.38 -9.31
N LEU A 435 -17.21 18.92 -9.37
CA LEU A 435 -16.33 19.11 -10.51
C LEU A 435 -16.58 18.01 -11.54
N ALA A 436 -17.05 18.37 -12.71
CA ALA A 436 -17.21 17.44 -13.81
C ALA A 436 -15.87 17.19 -14.51
N GLY A 437 -15.62 15.97 -14.93
CA GLY A 437 -14.50 15.59 -15.78
C GLY A 437 -13.62 14.49 -15.20
N PRO A 438 -12.86 14.71 -14.10
CA PRO A 438 -11.96 13.69 -13.59
C PRO A 438 -12.73 12.48 -13.04
N SER A 439 -12.27 11.28 -13.42
CA SER A 439 -12.88 10.01 -12.97
C SER A 439 -12.57 9.70 -11.51
N ARG A 440 -11.48 10.28 -10.98
CA ARG A 440 -11.00 10.09 -9.61
C ARG A 440 -10.37 11.36 -9.08
N VAL A 441 -10.61 11.68 -7.82
CA VAL A 441 -9.92 12.81 -7.15
C VAL A 441 -9.40 12.36 -5.78
N PHE A 442 -8.09 12.38 -5.62
CA PHE A 442 -7.40 11.94 -4.40
C PHE A 442 -7.04 13.08 -3.45
N ASP A 443 -6.79 14.27 -3.98
CA ASP A 443 -6.44 15.44 -3.18
C ASP A 443 -7.02 16.71 -3.78
N VAL A 444 -7.28 17.68 -2.92
CA VAL A 444 -7.78 18.99 -3.31
C VAL A 444 -7.17 20.06 -2.41
N GLN A 445 -6.69 21.14 -3.02
CA GLN A 445 -6.19 22.31 -2.32
C GLN A 445 -6.75 23.58 -2.98
N VAL A 446 -6.97 24.60 -2.17
CA VAL A 446 -7.37 25.94 -2.65
C VAL A 446 -6.31 26.95 -2.23
N ALA A 447 -5.85 27.74 -3.18
CA ALA A 447 -4.93 28.86 -2.92
C ALA A 447 -5.38 30.08 -3.73
N GLY A 448 -5.85 31.11 -3.04
CA GLY A 448 -6.47 32.28 -3.66
C GLY A 448 -7.72 31.89 -4.44
N THR A 449 -7.75 32.22 -5.73
CA THR A 449 -8.83 31.89 -6.65
C THR A 449 -8.60 30.58 -7.43
N ARG A 450 -7.56 29.82 -7.08
CA ARG A 450 -7.23 28.57 -7.77
C ARG A 450 -7.53 27.35 -6.92
N LEU A 451 -8.09 26.33 -7.58
CA LEU A 451 -8.27 25.01 -7.05
C LEU A 451 -7.31 24.05 -7.75
N TYR A 452 -6.64 23.20 -6.97
CA TYR A 452 -5.68 22.22 -7.44
C TYR A 452 -6.19 20.82 -7.04
N THR A 453 -6.10 19.88 -7.96
CA THR A 453 -6.55 18.50 -7.72
C THR A 453 -5.48 17.48 -8.10
N ALA A 454 -5.43 16.38 -7.36
CA ALA A 454 -4.70 15.18 -7.76
C ALA A 454 -5.72 14.15 -8.27
N GLU A 455 -5.65 13.80 -9.55
CA GLU A 455 -6.71 13.10 -10.30
C GLU A 455 -6.30 11.69 -10.71
N GLY A 456 -5.53 11.02 -9.88
CA GLY A 456 -5.14 9.63 -10.12
C GLY A 456 -4.34 9.46 -11.41
N GLU A 457 -4.88 8.69 -12.31
CA GLU A 457 -4.29 8.38 -13.61
C GLU A 457 -4.31 9.57 -14.57
N ASP A 458 -5.21 10.54 -14.34
CA ASP A 458 -5.36 11.75 -15.18
C ASP A 458 -4.35 12.84 -14.84
N GLY A 459 -3.50 12.63 -13.82
CA GLY A 459 -2.48 13.60 -13.40
C GLY A 459 -3.03 14.64 -12.42
N TYR A 460 -2.71 15.93 -12.64
CA TYR A 460 -3.08 17.02 -11.75
C TYR A 460 -3.81 18.13 -12.51
N GLY A 461 -4.99 18.51 -12.03
CA GLY A 461 -5.77 19.61 -12.55
C GLY A 461 -5.49 20.92 -11.83
N VAL A 462 -5.51 22.03 -12.55
CA VAL A 462 -5.48 23.40 -12.03
C VAL A 462 -6.66 24.15 -12.59
N TYR A 463 -7.51 24.65 -11.72
CA TYR A 463 -8.77 25.31 -12.09
C TYR A 463 -8.83 26.71 -11.49
N GLU A 464 -9.37 27.66 -12.24
CA GLU A 464 -9.79 28.95 -11.73
C GLU A 464 -11.20 28.82 -11.13
N LEU A 465 -11.40 29.31 -9.93
CA LEU A 465 -12.69 29.39 -9.26
C LEU A 465 -13.40 30.69 -9.65
N GLU A 466 -14.36 30.61 -10.56
CA GLU A 466 -15.24 31.73 -10.94
C GLU A 466 -16.45 31.86 -9.98
N GLY A 467 -16.47 31.04 -8.95
CA GLY A 467 -17.46 30.92 -7.88
C GLY A 467 -17.34 29.58 -7.19
N PRO A 468 -18.06 29.33 -6.11
CA PRO A 468 -17.91 28.10 -5.31
C PRO A 468 -18.10 26.80 -6.11
N THR A 469 -18.93 26.83 -7.16
CA THR A 469 -19.29 25.67 -7.98
C THR A 469 -18.94 25.83 -9.45
N LYS A 470 -18.27 26.93 -9.82
CA LYS A 470 -17.84 27.20 -11.19
C LYS A 470 -16.36 27.05 -11.34
N PHE A 471 -15.96 26.03 -12.08
CA PHE A 471 -14.58 25.66 -12.33
C PHE A 471 -14.23 25.89 -13.79
N ARG A 472 -13.17 26.62 -14.07
CA ARG A 472 -12.58 26.74 -15.39
C ARG A 472 -11.18 26.15 -15.36
N GLU A 473 -10.98 25.04 -16.05
CA GLU A 473 -9.65 24.46 -16.18
C GLU A 473 -8.71 25.45 -16.85
N ILE A 474 -7.57 25.73 -16.22
CA ILE A 474 -6.53 26.63 -16.71
C ILE A 474 -5.24 25.91 -17.05
N GLY A 475 -5.11 24.66 -16.69
CA GLY A 475 -3.99 23.81 -17.08
C GLY A 475 -3.95 22.48 -16.38
N ARG A 476 -3.05 21.61 -16.88
CA ARG A 476 -2.80 20.29 -16.32
C ARG A 476 -1.30 20.03 -16.18
N VAL A 477 -0.94 19.32 -15.13
CA VAL A 477 0.39 18.73 -15.00
C VAL A 477 0.23 17.23 -15.21
N PRO A 478 0.92 16.64 -16.20
CA PRO A 478 0.81 15.21 -16.48
C PRO A 478 1.42 14.40 -15.33
N GLN A 479 1.13 13.11 -15.32
CA GLN A 479 1.75 12.18 -14.37
C GLN A 479 3.27 12.28 -14.39
N LEU A 480 3.88 12.15 -13.19
CA LEU A 480 5.32 12.40 -12.98
C LEU A 480 6.26 11.33 -13.58
N SER A 481 5.75 10.21 -14.01
CA SER A 481 6.51 9.13 -14.67
C SER A 481 5.56 8.13 -15.37
N SER A 482 6.11 7.03 -15.90
CA SER A 482 5.40 6.02 -16.71
C SER A 482 4.04 5.56 -16.15
N ALA A 483 3.28 4.86 -16.98
CA ALA A 483 1.91 4.34 -16.83
C ALA A 483 1.52 3.59 -15.50
N GLN A 484 2.35 3.63 -14.47
CA GLN A 484 2.11 3.01 -13.16
C GLN A 484 2.10 4.03 -12.01
N THR A 485 2.14 5.31 -12.31
CA THR A 485 2.11 6.36 -11.29
C THR A 485 0.70 6.93 -11.20
N VAL A 486 0.26 7.12 -9.97
CA VAL A 486 -1.05 7.70 -9.63
C VAL A 486 -0.78 9.04 -8.96
N ALA A 487 -1.40 10.11 -9.44
CA ALA A 487 -1.35 11.42 -8.81
C ALA A 487 -2.07 11.35 -7.47
N LEU A 488 -1.34 11.60 -6.37
CA LEU A 488 -1.85 11.40 -5.01
C LEU A 488 -2.05 12.70 -4.25
N CYS A 489 -1.15 13.66 -4.40
CA CYS A 489 -1.21 14.89 -3.62
C CYS A 489 -0.73 16.09 -4.42
N VAL A 490 -1.30 17.24 -4.09
CA VAL A 490 -0.90 18.52 -4.61
C VAL A 490 -0.75 19.54 -3.46
N TRP A 491 0.30 20.36 -3.54
CA TRP A 491 0.53 21.45 -2.60
C TRP A 491 0.91 22.71 -3.35
N PRO A 492 0.00 23.67 -3.49
CA PRO A 492 0.34 24.98 -4.03
C PRO A 492 1.28 25.70 -3.04
N VAL A 493 2.44 26.09 -3.52
CA VAL A 493 3.43 26.84 -2.73
C VAL A 493 3.16 28.34 -2.85
N ASN A 494 2.94 28.78 -4.08
CA ASN A 494 2.52 30.15 -4.40
C ASN A 494 1.91 30.17 -5.82
N ALA A 495 1.68 31.34 -6.39
CA ALA A 495 1.06 31.48 -7.72
C ALA A 495 1.87 30.80 -8.85
N ASN A 496 3.19 30.66 -8.69
CA ASN A 496 4.11 30.18 -9.70
C ASN A 496 4.66 28.78 -9.44
N TYR A 497 4.52 28.26 -8.23
CA TYR A 497 5.10 26.97 -7.85
C TYR A 497 4.12 26.10 -7.10
N ALA A 498 4.10 24.79 -7.45
CA ALA A 498 3.38 23.77 -6.69
C ALA A 498 4.22 22.50 -6.57
N VAL A 499 4.03 21.79 -5.48
CA VAL A 499 4.57 20.44 -5.30
C VAL A 499 3.52 19.42 -5.69
N PHE A 500 3.91 18.51 -6.56
CA PHE A 500 3.10 17.37 -6.95
C PHE A 500 3.79 16.09 -6.50
N SER A 501 3.02 15.17 -5.95
CA SER A 501 3.56 13.89 -5.53
C SER A 501 2.75 12.73 -6.09
N SER A 502 3.48 11.72 -6.55
CA SER A 502 2.92 10.46 -6.99
C SER A 502 3.69 9.31 -6.36
N ARG A 503 3.02 8.18 -6.21
CA ARG A 503 3.73 6.96 -5.88
C ARG A 503 4.72 6.63 -6.98
N ASN A 504 5.89 6.11 -6.61
CA ASN A 504 7.00 5.78 -7.51
C ASN A 504 7.58 6.97 -8.29
N GLY A 505 6.87 8.09 -8.43
CA GLY A 505 7.35 9.33 -9.07
C GLY A 505 8.04 10.28 -8.08
N GLY A 506 7.83 10.07 -6.78
CA GLY A 506 8.34 10.94 -5.73
C GLY A 506 7.61 12.28 -5.64
N CYS A 507 8.20 13.23 -4.91
CA CYS A 507 7.74 14.61 -4.81
C CYS A 507 8.56 15.49 -5.74
N ARG A 508 7.90 16.34 -6.49
CA ARG A 508 8.55 17.28 -7.41
C ARG A 508 7.95 18.68 -7.28
N LEU A 509 8.83 19.67 -7.21
CA LEU A 509 8.45 21.08 -7.32
C LEU A 509 8.39 21.43 -8.81
N TYR A 510 7.27 21.96 -9.23
CA TYR A 510 7.06 22.47 -10.58
C TYR A 510 6.96 23.98 -10.58
N ASP A 511 7.56 24.61 -11.59
CA ASP A 511 7.18 25.94 -12.04
C ASP A 511 5.91 25.80 -12.89
N ILE A 512 4.84 26.41 -12.44
CA ILE A 512 3.51 26.44 -13.05
C ILE A 512 3.11 27.86 -13.46
N SER A 513 4.08 28.77 -13.60
CA SER A 513 3.84 30.12 -14.10
C SER A 513 3.30 30.10 -15.54
N ASP A 514 3.75 29.12 -16.33
CA ASP A 514 3.16 28.76 -17.63
C ASP A 514 2.55 27.35 -17.51
N LEU A 515 1.25 27.27 -17.30
CA LEU A 515 0.52 26.01 -17.17
C LEU A 515 0.40 25.22 -18.47
N ALA A 516 0.66 25.84 -19.63
CA ALA A 516 0.74 25.11 -20.89
C ALA A 516 2.04 24.29 -20.99
N HIS A 517 3.10 24.72 -20.30
CA HIS A 517 4.40 24.07 -20.31
C HIS A 517 5.00 24.00 -18.88
N PRO A 518 4.37 23.25 -17.96
CA PRO A 518 4.86 23.14 -16.58
C PRO A 518 6.25 22.48 -16.56
N LYS A 519 7.17 23.03 -15.75
CA LYS A 519 8.57 22.60 -15.70
C LYS A 519 8.95 22.08 -14.34
N VAL A 520 9.61 20.93 -14.28
CA VAL A 520 10.22 20.43 -13.05
C VAL A 520 11.39 21.33 -12.68
N VAL A 521 11.32 21.93 -11.49
CA VAL A 521 12.41 22.73 -10.91
C VAL A 521 13.34 21.84 -10.13
N LEU A 522 12.79 20.98 -9.26
CA LEU A 522 13.57 20.02 -8.49
C LEU A 522 12.71 18.80 -8.08
N GLY A 523 13.38 17.66 -7.87
CA GLY A 523 12.80 16.48 -7.27
C GLY A 523 13.36 16.27 -5.89
N PHE A 524 12.54 15.85 -4.95
CA PHE A 524 12.95 15.53 -3.60
C PHE A 524 12.15 14.37 -3.02
N GLY A 525 12.88 13.45 -2.44
CA GLY A 525 12.30 12.31 -1.77
C GLY A 525 11.64 11.29 -2.68
N SER A 526 11.33 10.15 -2.11
CA SER A 526 10.42 9.16 -2.65
C SER A 526 9.12 9.24 -1.85
N CYS A 527 7.97 9.15 -2.52
CA CYS A 527 6.68 9.06 -1.88
C CYS A 527 6.23 7.59 -1.88
N PRO A 528 6.55 6.78 -0.86
CA PRO A 528 6.03 5.43 -0.76
C PRO A 528 4.64 5.48 -0.14
N GLY A 529 3.63 5.32 -0.96
CA GLY A 529 2.25 5.30 -0.52
C GLY A 529 1.59 6.68 -0.45
N TRP A 530 0.57 6.79 0.40
CA TRP A 530 -0.30 7.96 0.58
C TRP A 530 0.34 9.12 1.35
N ASP A 531 1.63 9.24 1.33
CA ASP A 531 2.36 10.16 2.15
C ASP A 531 2.30 11.59 1.58
N LYS A 532 1.56 12.47 2.27
CA LYS A 532 1.26 13.85 1.93
C LYS A 532 1.99 14.78 2.91
N TYR A 533 3.26 15.12 2.67
CA TYR A 533 4.02 15.75 3.76
C TYR A 533 4.81 16.97 3.36
N LEU A 534 4.14 17.91 2.75
CA LEU A 534 4.66 19.27 2.70
C LEU A 534 3.90 20.14 3.70
N MET A 535 4.59 21.03 4.36
CA MET A 535 4.01 22.05 5.20
C MET A 535 3.19 23.03 4.34
N ASP A 536 2.01 23.39 4.81
CA ASP A 536 1.02 24.23 4.10
C ASP A 536 1.43 25.67 3.84
N ALA A 537 2.43 26.17 4.59
CA ALA A 537 2.97 27.53 4.40
C ALA A 537 4.44 27.59 4.85
N PRO A 538 5.25 28.56 4.36
CA PRO A 538 6.63 28.68 4.78
C PRO A 538 6.75 29.15 6.22
N ILE A 539 7.85 28.76 6.86
CA ILE A 539 8.32 29.36 8.11
C ILE A 539 9.54 30.22 7.79
N GLY A 540 9.85 31.19 8.59
CA GLY A 540 10.94 32.15 8.45
C GLY A 540 11.79 32.01 7.19
N ASN A 541 12.26 33.07 6.60
CA ASN A 541 13.09 33.05 5.38
C ASN A 541 12.55 32.21 4.19
N GLY A 542 11.22 32.01 4.09
CA GLY A 542 10.58 31.33 2.95
C GLY A 542 10.88 29.83 2.84
N ARG A 543 11.27 29.17 3.93
CA ARG A 543 11.57 27.74 3.94
C ARG A 543 10.33 26.89 4.16
N TYR A 544 10.20 25.81 3.38
CA TYR A 544 9.22 24.76 3.56
C TYR A 544 9.89 23.50 4.07
N ILE A 545 9.15 22.71 4.84
CA ILE A 545 9.61 21.42 5.34
C ILE A 545 8.76 20.32 4.73
N ALA A 546 9.42 19.34 4.16
CA ALA A 546 8.83 18.10 3.68
C ALA A 546 9.40 16.90 4.44
N TYR A 547 8.57 15.92 4.69
CA TYR A 547 8.99 14.67 5.31
C TYR A 547 9.01 13.53 4.30
N ASN A 548 10.04 12.70 4.36
CA ASN A 548 10.15 11.50 3.57
C ASN A 548 10.17 10.27 4.48
N ASN A 549 9.03 9.60 4.59
CA ASN A 549 8.87 8.42 5.45
C ASN A 549 9.80 7.25 5.05
N ALA A 550 9.99 7.01 3.77
CA ALA A 550 10.83 5.90 3.30
C ALA A 550 12.28 6.01 3.76
N HIS A 551 12.79 7.22 3.93
CA HIS A 551 14.15 7.50 4.34
C HIS A 551 14.28 8.09 5.73
N GLN A 552 13.13 8.36 6.40
CA GLN A 552 13.08 9.06 7.69
C GLN A 552 13.87 10.39 7.65
N ASN A 553 13.70 11.11 6.55
CA ASN A 553 14.39 12.37 6.31
C ASN A 553 13.42 13.54 6.39
N ILE A 554 13.87 14.64 6.92
CA ILE A 554 13.24 15.96 6.78
C ILE A 554 13.98 16.69 5.69
N VAL A 555 13.27 17.20 4.70
CA VAL A 555 13.79 17.97 3.58
C VAL A 555 13.37 19.42 3.76
N TRP A 556 14.33 20.33 3.74
CA TRP A 556 14.11 21.75 3.80
C TRP A 556 14.20 22.36 2.40
N LEU A 557 13.12 23.00 1.97
CA LEU A 557 13.03 23.69 0.69
C LEU A 557 13.21 25.20 0.90
N ASP A 558 14.21 25.79 0.26
CA ASP A 558 14.42 27.23 0.20
C ASP A 558 13.82 27.78 -1.10
N MET A 559 12.65 28.42 -0.98
CA MET A 559 11.91 28.98 -2.11
C MET A 559 12.41 30.37 -2.53
N LEU A 560 13.23 31.01 -1.70
CA LEU A 560 13.82 32.33 -1.98
C LEU A 560 15.23 32.22 -2.58
N ALA A 561 15.77 31.00 -2.71
CA ALA A 561 17.08 30.79 -3.31
C ALA A 561 17.12 31.30 -4.76
N SER A 562 18.19 31.98 -5.14
CA SER A 562 18.43 32.45 -6.51
C SER A 562 19.50 31.59 -7.17
N PRO A 563 19.41 31.22 -8.46
CA PRO A 563 18.41 31.68 -9.43
C PRO A 563 17.06 30.92 -9.39
N GLN A 564 16.93 29.90 -8.59
CA GLN A 564 15.69 29.09 -8.48
C GLN A 564 15.60 28.43 -7.10
N PRO A 565 14.40 27.99 -6.67
CA PRO A 565 14.23 27.19 -5.46
C PRO A 565 15.14 25.97 -5.40
N ARG A 566 15.60 25.60 -4.20
CA ARG A 566 16.50 24.45 -3.99
C ARG A 566 16.20 23.70 -2.70
N VAL A 567 16.67 22.47 -2.60
CA VAL A 567 16.80 21.77 -1.32
C VAL A 567 17.98 22.41 -0.57
N SER A 568 17.70 23.07 0.54
CA SER A 568 18.76 23.69 1.36
C SER A 568 19.50 22.64 2.18
N CYS A 569 18.78 21.68 2.77
CA CYS A 569 19.39 20.54 3.44
C CYS A 569 18.43 19.35 3.53
N THR A 570 19.00 18.18 3.80
CA THR A 570 18.25 16.96 4.11
C THR A 570 18.80 16.38 5.40
N THR A 571 17.94 16.21 6.37
CA THR A 571 18.31 15.79 7.71
C THR A 571 17.74 14.40 8.00
N LYS A 572 18.61 13.42 8.35
CA LYS A 572 18.16 12.08 8.76
C LYS A 572 17.75 12.07 10.22
N TYR A 573 16.60 11.51 10.50
CA TYR A 573 16.11 11.34 11.86
C TYR A 573 16.17 9.86 12.28
N ASN A 574 17.18 9.50 13.07
CA ASN A 574 17.51 8.09 13.33
C ASN A 574 16.85 7.48 14.58
N ARG A 575 16.12 8.22 15.40
CA ARG A 575 15.69 7.77 16.73
C ARG A 575 14.19 7.74 16.97
N ILE A 576 13.39 8.33 16.10
CA ILE A 576 11.93 8.41 16.28
C ILE A 576 11.29 8.12 14.94
N THR A 577 10.38 7.15 14.91
CA THR A 577 9.49 6.99 13.77
C THR A 577 8.60 8.22 13.76
N LEU A 578 8.96 9.21 12.94
CA LEU A 578 8.12 10.37 12.73
C LEU A 578 6.84 9.84 12.07
N SER A 579 5.73 10.09 12.68
CA SER A 579 4.46 9.80 12.05
C SER A 579 4.10 10.97 11.14
N ASN A 580 4.28 10.79 9.93
CA ASN A 580 3.54 11.30 8.78
C ASN A 580 2.91 12.71 8.91
N GLY A 581 3.43 13.61 9.77
CA GLY A 581 2.72 14.84 9.93
C GLY A 581 3.57 16.04 10.28
N ILE A 582 3.56 17.01 9.39
CA ILE A 582 4.12 18.35 9.58
C ILE A 582 3.03 19.37 9.27
N CYS A 583 2.89 20.40 10.11
CA CYS A 583 2.13 21.59 9.76
C CYS A 583 2.87 22.85 10.19
N ARG A 584 2.60 23.96 9.53
CA ARG A 584 3.01 25.27 10.05
C ARG A 584 2.29 25.53 11.36
N PHE A 585 3.04 25.89 12.38
CA PHE A 585 2.45 26.30 13.66
C PHE A 585 2.31 27.81 13.75
N ASP A 586 3.37 28.53 13.43
CA ASP A 586 3.40 30.00 13.35
C ASP A 586 4.42 30.47 12.29
N GLU A 587 4.72 31.74 12.28
CA GLU A 587 5.64 32.35 11.30
C GLU A 587 7.06 31.78 11.38
N ASN A 588 7.47 31.26 12.54
CA ASN A 588 8.85 30.84 12.81
C ASN A 588 8.97 29.32 13.10
N ARG A 589 7.85 28.59 13.26
CA ARG A 589 7.89 27.20 13.72
C ARG A 589 6.98 26.29 12.94
N ALA A 590 7.49 25.11 12.64
CA ALA A 590 6.71 23.97 12.21
C ALA A 590 6.51 23.00 13.38
N LEU A 591 5.32 22.43 13.48
CA LEU A 591 4.99 21.34 14.39
C LEU A 591 5.12 20.00 13.66
N VAL A 592 5.94 19.12 14.20
CA VAL A 592 6.08 17.73 13.76
C VAL A 592 5.55 16.82 14.84
N THR A 593 4.73 15.83 14.45
CA THR A 593 4.23 14.82 15.37
C THR A 593 4.89 13.45 15.12
N SER A 594 4.99 12.66 16.15
CA SER A 594 5.54 11.31 16.12
C SER A 594 4.73 10.36 17.02
N ASN A 595 5.02 9.06 16.96
CA ASN A 595 4.45 8.10 17.91
C ASN A 595 4.90 8.34 19.36
N ALA A 596 6.04 9.00 19.55
CA ALA A 596 6.59 9.33 20.88
C ALA A 596 6.07 10.68 21.41
N GLY A 597 5.51 11.55 20.54
CA GLY A 597 5.04 12.86 20.94
C GLY A 597 5.12 13.90 19.82
N TYR A 598 5.66 15.08 20.14
CA TYR A 598 5.78 16.19 19.20
C TYR A 598 7.09 16.95 19.39
N LEU A 599 7.45 17.72 18.39
CA LEU A 599 8.54 18.69 18.46
C LEU A 599 8.25 19.90 17.56
N PHE A 600 8.83 21.03 17.89
CA PHE A 600 8.85 22.21 17.04
C PHE A 600 10.18 22.31 16.31
N LEU A 601 10.12 22.68 15.03
CA LEU A 601 11.28 22.95 14.19
C LEU A 601 11.30 24.43 13.82
N SER A 602 12.47 25.07 13.94
CA SER A 602 12.70 26.46 13.56
C SER A 602 13.84 26.55 12.53
N PRO A 603 13.77 27.42 11.51
CA PRO A 603 14.84 27.61 10.54
C PRO A 603 16.14 28.16 11.13
N ASN A 604 16.12 28.67 12.38
CA ASN A 604 17.26 29.30 13.06
C ASN A 604 18.13 28.31 13.86
N GLU A 605 17.78 27.03 13.88
CA GLU A 605 18.48 25.97 14.68
C GLU A 605 19.72 25.40 13.99
N GLY A 606 20.38 26.18 13.16
CA GLY A 606 21.57 25.75 12.41
C GLY A 606 21.24 25.22 11.01
N ASP A 607 22.25 25.21 10.13
CA ASP A 607 22.10 24.73 8.77
C ASP A 607 23.30 23.82 8.40
N PRO A 608 23.17 22.49 8.41
CA PRO A 608 21.96 21.69 8.76
C PRO A 608 21.69 21.67 10.26
N PRO A 609 20.40 21.60 10.69
CA PRO A 609 20.08 21.49 12.09
C PRO A 609 20.66 20.23 12.73
N ASP A 610 21.30 20.39 13.90
CA ASP A 610 21.86 19.26 14.64
C ASP A 610 20.74 18.46 15.34
N HIS A 611 20.59 17.21 14.97
CA HIS A 611 19.58 16.30 15.55
C HIS A 611 19.72 16.08 17.05
N ALA A 612 20.93 16.23 17.60
CA ALA A 612 21.18 16.03 19.02
C ALA A 612 20.42 17.04 19.89
N GLN A 613 20.00 18.17 19.30
CA GLN A 613 19.27 19.22 19.98
C GLN A 613 17.74 19.06 19.93
N TRP A 614 17.22 18.10 19.15
CA TRP A 614 15.78 17.91 19.02
C TRP A 614 15.19 17.14 20.17
N THR A 615 14.46 17.82 21.04
CA THR A 615 13.77 17.22 22.17
C THR A 615 12.32 16.94 21.81
N VAL A 616 11.94 15.64 21.75
CA VAL A 616 10.55 15.24 21.59
C VAL A 616 9.83 15.33 22.92
N LYS A 617 8.74 16.11 22.96
CA LYS A 617 7.85 16.25 24.10
C LYS A 617 6.67 15.29 23.97
N ARG A 618 6.19 14.74 25.07
CA ARG A 618 5.05 13.82 25.06
C ARG A 618 3.73 14.56 24.86
N LEU A 619 2.89 14.07 23.96
CA LEU A 619 1.48 14.50 23.88
C LEU A 619 0.65 13.81 24.97
N PRO A 620 -0.32 14.51 25.62
CA PRO A 620 -1.30 13.87 26.46
C PRO A 620 -2.23 12.97 25.66
N GLY A 621 -2.79 11.95 26.35
CA GLY A 621 -3.72 10.99 25.73
C GLY A 621 -3.05 9.79 25.07
N PRO A 622 -3.78 9.02 24.27
CA PRO A 622 -3.26 7.81 23.64
C PRO A 622 -2.14 8.12 22.65
N ALA A 623 -1.04 7.37 22.76
CA ALA A 623 0.03 7.43 21.78
C ALA A 623 -0.51 6.99 20.41
N SER A 624 -0.42 7.85 19.42
CA SER A 624 -0.86 7.53 18.07
C SER A 624 -0.01 8.26 17.05
N ASN A 625 0.29 7.58 15.96
CA ASN A 625 0.76 8.23 14.75
C ASN A 625 -0.36 9.08 14.19
N GLY A 626 -0.07 10.27 13.69
CA GLY A 626 -1.11 11.11 13.14
C GLY A 626 -0.60 12.33 12.42
N ILE A 627 -1.47 12.89 11.59
CA ILE A 627 -1.19 14.05 10.76
C ILE A 627 -1.74 15.28 11.48
N PRO A 628 -0.90 16.24 11.87
CA PRO A 628 -1.34 17.46 12.54
C PRO A 628 -1.86 18.49 11.53
N ARG A 629 -2.83 19.26 11.94
CA ARG A 629 -3.26 20.51 11.30
C ARG A 629 -3.56 21.55 12.37
N LYS A 630 -2.99 22.72 12.20
CA LYS A 630 -3.26 23.85 13.08
C LYS A 630 -4.46 24.65 12.58
N ASP A 631 -5.31 25.07 13.50
CA ASP A 631 -6.35 26.06 13.22
C ASP A 631 -5.68 27.41 12.87
N PRO A 632 -5.96 28.02 11.72
CA PRO A 632 -5.39 29.32 11.36
C PRO A 632 -5.65 30.42 12.40
N GLU A 633 -6.78 30.37 13.11
CA GLU A 633 -7.29 31.42 13.98
C GLU A 633 -6.97 31.20 15.47
N SER A 634 -6.41 30.04 15.86
CA SER A 634 -6.16 29.71 17.27
C SER A 634 -4.88 28.89 17.46
N THR A 635 -4.58 28.52 18.72
CA THR A 635 -3.49 27.59 19.08
C THR A 635 -3.90 26.11 18.98
N ARG A 636 -5.09 25.83 18.50
CA ARG A 636 -5.63 24.48 18.41
C ARG A 636 -4.99 23.71 17.25
N VAL A 637 -4.74 22.45 17.50
CA VAL A 637 -4.19 21.49 16.52
C VAL A 637 -5.04 20.22 16.55
N VAL A 638 -5.59 19.86 15.40
CA VAL A 638 -6.19 18.55 15.23
C VAL A 638 -5.14 17.57 14.72
N LYS A 639 -5.16 16.36 15.23
CA LYS A 639 -4.29 15.25 14.82
C LYS A 639 -5.15 14.06 14.40
N THR A 640 -5.04 13.65 13.16
CA THR A 640 -5.78 12.49 12.61
C THR A 640 -4.86 11.29 12.50
N SER A 641 -5.35 10.10 12.83
CA SER A 641 -4.59 8.86 12.72
C SER A 641 -5.33 7.81 11.89
N ARG A 642 -4.80 7.51 10.72
CA ARG A 642 -5.31 6.44 9.85
C ARG A 642 -5.17 5.06 10.51
N ILE A 643 -4.03 4.81 11.15
CA ILE A 643 -3.71 3.52 11.77
C ILE A 643 -4.67 3.21 12.91
N TYR A 644 -4.93 4.19 13.78
CA TYR A 644 -5.76 4.01 14.96
C TYR A 644 -7.21 4.43 14.76
N ARG A 645 -7.55 5.01 13.61
CA ARG A 645 -8.89 5.57 13.32
C ARG A 645 -9.34 6.55 14.38
N THR A 646 -8.47 7.49 14.71
CA THR A 646 -8.73 8.49 15.75
C THR A 646 -8.54 9.90 15.23
N VAL A 647 -9.30 10.82 15.83
CA VAL A 647 -9.16 12.26 15.68
C VAL A 647 -8.97 12.83 17.07
N ALA A 648 -7.89 13.58 17.30
CA ALA A 648 -7.60 14.22 18.57
C ALA A 648 -7.41 15.71 18.38
N LEU A 649 -8.06 16.52 19.23
CA LEU A 649 -7.96 17.97 19.24
C LEU A 649 -7.16 18.41 20.45
N TYR A 650 -6.11 19.16 20.23
CA TYR A 650 -5.23 19.71 21.26
C TYR A 650 -5.29 21.25 21.26
N ASP A 651 -5.02 21.84 22.41
CA ASP A 651 -4.67 23.25 22.54
C ASP A 651 -3.18 23.37 22.91
N PHE A 652 -2.45 24.15 22.13
CA PHE A 652 -1.04 24.47 22.31
C PHE A 652 -0.84 25.89 22.82
N ALA A 653 -1.78 26.45 23.60
CA ALA A 653 -1.60 27.73 24.28
C ALA A 653 -0.36 27.72 25.17
N ASP A 654 -0.09 26.58 25.85
CA ASP A 654 1.20 26.26 26.46
C ASP A 654 1.94 25.25 25.56
N LEU A 655 3.03 25.69 24.94
CA LEU A 655 3.84 24.88 24.02
C LEU A 655 4.58 23.71 24.69
N ASP A 656 4.75 23.79 26.00
CA ASP A 656 5.42 22.77 26.78
C ASP A 656 4.44 21.77 27.41
N ARG A 657 3.17 22.16 27.54
CA ARG A 657 2.10 21.37 28.16
C ARG A 657 0.80 21.50 27.36
N PRO A 658 0.74 20.99 26.13
CA PRO A 658 -0.49 21.05 25.35
C PRO A 658 -1.61 20.28 26.05
N GLU A 659 -2.82 20.82 25.99
CA GLU A 659 -4.01 20.22 26.56
C GLU A 659 -4.72 19.35 25.49
N LEU A 660 -5.19 18.15 25.87
CA LEU A 660 -6.07 17.34 25.05
C LEU A 660 -7.52 17.81 25.27
N LEU A 661 -8.09 18.52 24.30
CA LEU A 661 -9.45 19.02 24.38
C LEU A 661 -10.50 17.96 24.06
N ALA A 662 -10.21 17.07 23.09
CA ALA A 662 -11.10 15.99 22.69
C ALA A 662 -10.33 14.86 21.99
N HIS A 663 -10.88 13.65 22.10
CA HIS A 663 -10.40 12.46 21.40
C HIS A 663 -11.59 11.65 20.93
N TRP A 664 -11.65 11.37 19.62
CA TRP A 664 -12.76 10.64 18.99
C TRP A 664 -12.23 9.42 18.24
N ASN A 665 -12.97 8.32 18.34
CA ASN A 665 -12.82 7.17 17.47
C ASN A 665 -13.73 7.36 16.25
N VAL A 666 -13.24 7.05 15.08
CA VAL A 666 -13.99 7.13 13.81
C VAL A 666 -13.99 5.78 13.10
N SER A 667 -15.00 5.52 12.30
CA SER A 667 -15.14 4.23 11.61
C SER A 667 -14.32 4.16 10.32
N GLY A 668 -14.16 5.30 9.64
CA GLY A 668 -13.45 5.37 8.38
C GLY A 668 -11.94 5.53 8.53
N ASN A 669 -11.31 6.03 7.48
CA ASN A 669 -9.88 6.31 7.42
C ASN A 669 -9.64 7.82 7.47
N PRO A 670 -9.44 8.43 8.66
CA PRO A 670 -9.30 9.88 8.77
C PRO A 670 -7.97 10.34 8.15
N ASP A 671 -8.08 11.28 7.22
CA ASP A 671 -6.94 11.91 6.55
C ASP A 671 -6.72 13.34 7.04
N ILE A 672 -6.00 14.15 6.29
CA ILE A 672 -5.65 15.52 6.66
C ILE A 672 -6.92 16.33 6.91
N ALA A 673 -7.12 16.75 8.15
CA ALA A 673 -8.26 17.56 8.55
C ALA A 673 -8.07 19.04 8.15
N ALA A 674 -9.17 19.79 8.21
CA ALA A 674 -9.20 21.24 8.11
C ALA A 674 -10.00 21.83 9.28
N PHE A 675 -10.04 23.16 9.36
CA PHE A 675 -10.87 23.88 10.33
C PHE A 675 -11.89 24.75 9.62
N HIS A 676 -13.05 24.88 10.24
CA HIS A 676 -14.09 25.83 9.90
C HIS A 676 -14.56 26.55 11.16
N LYS A 677 -14.22 27.82 11.32
CA LYS A 677 -14.60 28.65 12.49
C LYS A 677 -14.33 27.91 13.82
N GLY A 678 -13.11 27.37 13.96
CA GLY A 678 -12.66 26.62 15.14
C GLY A 678 -13.20 25.20 15.29
N LYS A 679 -14.07 24.71 14.39
CA LYS A 679 -14.58 23.34 14.34
C LYS A 679 -13.77 22.49 13.36
N VAL A 680 -13.57 21.23 13.67
CA VAL A 680 -12.79 20.31 12.86
C VAL A 680 -13.61 19.74 11.71
N VAL A 681 -13.04 19.73 10.50
CA VAL A 681 -13.58 19.06 9.30
C VAL A 681 -12.62 17.95 8.91
N VAL A 682 -13.10 16.70 8.83
CA VAL A 682 -12.25 15.53 8.60
C VAL A 682 -12.75 14.72 7.41
N PRO A 683 -11.91 14.50 6.37
CA PRO A 683 -12.20 13.47 5.37
C PRO A 683 -11.92 12.11 5.99
N CYS A 684 -12.87 11.18 5.95
CA CYS A 684 -12.84 9.95 6.75
C CYS A 684 -13.15 8.68 5.92
N GLY A 685 -12.58 8.57 4.72
CA GLY A 685 -12.71 7.41 3.86
C GLY A 685 -14.18 7.10 3.52
N HIS A 686 -14.59 5.83 3.66
CA HIS A 686 -15.96 5.39 3.40
C HIS A 686 -17.01 5.99 4.35
N GLN A 687 -16.58 6.52 5.49
CA GLN A 687 -17.48 7.26 6.39
C GLN A 687 -17.90 8.62 5.84
N GLY A 688 -17.16 9.14 4.85
CA GLY A 688 -17.44 10.44 4.22
C GLY A 688 -16.71 11.60 4.89
N VAL A 689 -17.32 12.78 4.88
CA VAL A 689 -16.78 14.01 5.47
C VAL A 689 -17.47 14.29 6.78
N LEU A 690 -16.68 14.50 7.83
CA LEU A 690 -17.15 14.77 9.20
C LEU A 690 -16.96 16.25 9.53
N LEU A 691 -17.96 16.87 10.16
CA LEU A 691 -17.88 18.21 10.74
C LEU A 691 -18.17 18.12 12.24
N GLN A 692 -17.28 18.62 13.09
CA GLN A 692 -17.50 18.70 14.53
C GLN A 692 -18.75 19.53 14.85
N LYS A 693 -19.59 19.02 15.77
CA LYS A 693 -20.82 19.71 16.23
C LYS A 693 -20.56 20.88 17.13
#